data_29c339464d846eea953963d0e0c06951
#
_entry.id   29c339464d846eea953963d0e0c06951
#
_cell.length_a   1.000
_cell.length_b   1.000
_cell.length_c   1.000
_cell.angle_alpha   90.00
_cell.angle_beta   90.00
_cell.angle_gamma   90.00
#
_symmetry.space_group_name_H-M   'P 1'
#
loop_
_entity.id
_entity.type
_entity.pdbx_description
1 polymer ?
#
loop_
_entity_poly.entity_id
_entity_poly.type
_entity_poly.pdbx_seq_one_letter_code
_entity_poly.pdbx_strand_id
1 'polypeptide(L)'
;MSSGCGDVLSLADLQTAKKHQIFEAEVITGKSGGVAGGADIDYATNPVTGQTQKTLPAVLRDDGFSPVSWDFSTGGTLTVNDRDKVVYDPVSKTWYSYAGTLPVVVPASFNPVGNANWKPQTDPNLRNDLASSTAGLGASLVSFSNGNTVETLSDAEGAKNIGSGERSLLARNNDIKHSGDFSTLQAAVDASLTKNDLIVSPGEYTEAITLGSKQIKGVGGAAILKPSANYANTVQVNLSTPHWQFRHSGGFAVDGTGTTGAAGISFDPSDQYSGRHNFSDLYIHNINKAIQKPSGNIGNTWRNIGVSTCDWGYYAISGSEMHCGADTLYNIHFDGISTYAVYLNGTVDNGGIGGWWLKDSIIEASGGGGIYLKSKSGDCPISPCGVSNVWTEAIATSSAVQVDGVAQKPRVLKLVDTAIFFAEYSYLNNIELSNSNLVTYGCRFDNADGNQDIVVDAQSTIVAHDVYLNGSSGKDVIVESVASQSATIATTNLSLRGNLTRGRVFNTPTGNKLKAITFGSGSHNFSGSGTVNGSTVSDGLHAATCTEFSFPGSGLYEMVASRTTLTSGRWYVWGVNSRLQSGTADVSITSGITMGSVYTKSGEWISTFGVGKASANGTVGLYVSTGGGSGAVIRFSDFFIAEFTTQAQALAFANSRMSLA
;
A
#
# COMPACT_ATOMS: atom_id res chain seq x y z
N MET A 1 55.15 -30.57 -38.50
CA MET A 1 55.13 -29.45 -37.62
C MET A 1 56.50 -28.81 -37.71
N SER A 2 56.56 -27.71 -38.49
CA SER A 2 57.80 -26.95 -38.68
C SER A 2 57.95 -26.02 -37.52
N SER A 3 58.92 -26.24 -36.65
CA SER A 3 59.39 -25.25 -35.70
C SER A 3 60.05 -24.14 -36.51
N GLY A 4 59.36 -22.99 -36.61
CA GLY A 4 60.01 -21.83 -37.23
C GLY A 4 61.20 -21.41 -36.39
N CYS A 5 62.36 -21.57 -36.89
CA CYS A 5 63.57 -20.84 -36.52
C CYS A 5 63.16 -19.33 -36.59
N GLY A 6 63.39 -18.58 -35.51
CA GLY A 6 63.23 -17.14 -35.55
C GLY A 6 63.95 -16.58 -36.77
N ASP A 7 63.29 -15.74 -37.50
CA ASP A 7 63.82 -15.08 -38.71
C ASP A 7 65.13 -14.41 -38.35
N VAL A 8 66.16 -14.82 -38.96
CA VAL A 8 67.47 -14.16 -38.90
C VAL A 8 67.26 -12.76 -39.53
N LEU A 9 67.47 -11.71 -38.75
CA LEU A 9 67.35 -10.32 -39.23
C LEU A 9 68.17 -10.18 -40.53
N SER A 10 67.53 -9.88 -41.61
CA SER A 10 68.18 -9.63 -42.89
C SER A 10 68.90 -8.26 -42.86
N LEU A 11 69.83 -8.08 -43.76
CA LEU A 11 70.50 -6.80 -43.96
C LEU A 11 69.45 -5.68 -44.25
N ALA A 12 68.35 -6.03 -44.90
CA ALA A 12 67.27 -5.14 -45.20
C ALA A 12 66.53 -4.68 -43.92
N ASP A 13 66.32 -5.64 -42.97
CA ASP A 13 65.70 -5.30 -41.67
C ASP A 13 66.58 -4.41 -40.82
N LEU A 14 67.88 -4.61 -40.79
CA LEU A 14 68.87 -3.78 -40.13
C LEU A 14 68.93 -2.37 -40.75
N GLN A 15 68.85 -2.28 -42.08
CA GLN A 15 68.81 -0.99 -42.79
C GLN A 15 67.50 -0.25 -42.48
N THR A 16 66.39 -0.97 -42.41
CA THR A 16 65.09 -0.40 -42.04
C THR A 16 65.11 0.09 -40.60
N ALA A 17 65.61 -0.69 -39.65
CA ALA A 17 65.77 -0.27 -38.25
C ALA A 17 66.65 1.01 -38.13
N LYS A 18 67.77 1.05 -38.85
CA LYS A 18 68.61 2.24 -38.87
C LYS A 18 67.90 3.47 -39.41
N LYS A 19 67.07 3.35 -40.43
CA LYS A 19 66.26 4.43 -40.96
C LYS A 19 65.23 4.96 -39.94
N HIS A 20 64.61 4.06 -39.19
CA HIS A 20 63.72 4.44 -38.10
C HIS A 20 64.45 5.18 -36.97
N GLN A 21 65.61 4.72 -36.55
CA GLN A 21 66.41 5.39 -35.52
C GLN A 21 66.84 6.80 -35.94
N ILE A 22 67.19 6.99 -37.21
CA ILE A 22 67.53 8.32 -37.74
C ILE A 22 66.30 9.22 -37.69
N PHE A 23 65.15 8.73 -38.13
CA PHE A 23 63.89 9.50 -38.07
C PHE A 23 63.54 9.88 -36.64
N GLU A 24 63.62 8.95 -35.69
CA GLU A 24 63.35 9.28 -34.27
C GLU A 24 64.30 10.35 -33.73
N ALA A 25 65.61 10.21 -34.07
CA ALA A 25 66.59 11.22 -33.69
C ALA A 25 66.31 12.61 -34.34
N GLU A 26 65.87 12.64 -35.59
CA GLU A 26 65.44 13.86 -36.28
C GLU A 26 64.25 14.52 -35.61
N VAL A 27 63.22 13.71 -35.21
CA VAL A 27 62.04 14.22 -34.51
C VAL A 27 62.41 14.84 -33.16
N ILE A 28 63.31 14.19 -32.42
CA ILE A 28 63.71 14.66 -31.09
C ILE A 28 64.64 15.88 -31.18
N THR A 29 65.63 15.84 -32.04
CA THR A 29 66.68 16.88 -32.09
C THR A 29 66.34 18.04 -33.00
N GLY A 30 65.42 17.89 -33.95
CA GLY A 30 65.16 18.88 -35.00
C GLY A 30 66.29 19.10 -35.96
N LYS A 31 67.20 18.12 -36.07
CA LYS A 31 68.40 18.19 -36.94
C LYS A 31 68.35 17.12 -38.02
N SER A 32 68.61 17.48 -39.23
CA SER A 32 68.70 16.54 -40.36
C SER A 32 69.74 15.46 -40.08
N GLY A 33 69.38 14.19 -40.32
CA GLY A 33 70.18 12.99 -40.00
C GLY A 33 70.28 12.67 -38.52
N GLY A 34 69.60 13.39 -37.64
CA GLY A 34 69.64 13.18 -36.20
C GLY A 34 70.96 13.49 -35.52
N VAL A 35 71.85 14.21 -36.15
CA VAL A 35 73.24 14.53 -35.68
C VAL A 35 73.39 16.02 -35.34
N ALA A 36 74.23 16.35 -34.37
CA ALA A 36 74.46 17.70 -33.90
C ALA A 36 74.85 18.72 -34.96
N GLY A 37 75.50 18.32 -36.04
CA GLY A 37 75.89 19.16 -37.15
C GLY A 37 74.91 19.24 -38.34
N GLY A 38 73.76 18.55 -38.20
CA GLY A 38 72.73 18.58 -39.24
C GLY A 38 72.01 19.95 -39.34
N ALA A 39 71.42 20.21 -40.51
CA ALA A 39 70.59 21.43 -40.70
C ALA A 39 69.34 21.33 -39.80
N ASP A 40 68.85 22.54 -39.35
CA ASP A 40 67.55 22.61 -38.61
C ASP A 40 66.40 22.22 -39.51
N ILE A 41 65.55 21.39 -39.03
CA ILE A 41 64.32 20.94 -39.71
C ILE A 41 63.14 21.04 -38.78
N ASP A 42 62.02 21.51 -39.31
CA ASP A 42 60.75 21.61 -38.56
C ASP A 42 59.92 20.31 -38.65
N TYR A 43 60.18 19.54 -39.66
CA TYR A 43 59.51 18.26 -39.91
C TYR A 43 60.51 17.17 -40.30
N ALA A 44 60.39 16.03 -39.72
CA ALA A 44 61.08 14.82 -40.11
C ALA A 44 60.12 13.90 -40.87
N THR A 45 60.60 13.22 -41.90
CA THR A 45 59.80 12.26 -42.67
C THR A 45 60.36 10.88 -42.47
N ASN A 46 59.56 9.96 -42.02
CA ASN A 46 59.93 8.56 -41.86
C ASN A 46 60.24 7.95 -43.25
N PRO A 47 61.44 7.56 -43.49
CA PRO A 47 61.85 7.11 -44.83
C PRO A 47 61.32 5.69 -45.18
N VAL A 48 60.66 5.04 -44.24
CA VAL A 48 60.05 3.70 -44.46
C VAL A 48 58.55 3.85 -44.72
N THR A 49 57.84 4.66 -43.92
CA THR A 49 56.36 4.83 -44.00
C THR A 49 55.94 6.04 -44.83
N GLY A 50 56.82 6.99 -45.07
CA GLY A 50 56.50 8.24 -45.72
C GLY A 50 55.74 9.24 -44.85
N GLN A 51 55.45 8.92 -43.59
CA GLN A 51 54.77 9.82 -42.68
C GLN A 51 55.68 10.95 -42.21
N THR A 52 55.17 12.16 -42.23
CA THR A 52 55.86 13.35 -41.75
C THR A 52 55.38 13.74 -40.38
N GLN A 53 56.31 13.99 -39.46
CA GLN A 53 56.02 14.42 -38.08
C GLN A 53 56.78 15.69 -37.77
N LYS A 54 56.15 16.62 -37.04
CA LYS A 54 56.77 17.85 -36.57
C LYS A 54 57.83 17.51 -35.54
N THR A 55 58.97 18.15 -35.61
CA THR A 55 60.09 17.97 -34.66
C THR A 55 59.77 18.65 -33.32
N LEU A 56 60.33 18.07 -32.24
CA LEU A 56 60.11 18.64 -30.90
C LEU A 56 60.55 20.10 -30.75
N PRO A 57 61.70 20.54 -31.30
CA PRO A 57 62.06 21.95 -31.32
C PRO A 57 61.07 22.85 -32.06
N ALA A 58 60.47 22.36 -33.14
CA ALA A 58 59.44 23.10 -33.87
C ALA A 58 58.11 23.19 -33.07
N VAL A 59 57.73 22.13 -32.34
CA VAL A 59 56.59 22.17 -31.43
C VAL A 59 56.82 23.20 -30.30
N LEU A 60 58.00 23.14 -29.65
CA LEU A 60 58.36 24.08 -28.57
C LEU A 60 58.36 25.52 -29.02
N ARG A 61 58.84 25.78 -30.28
CA ARG A 61 58.84 27.11 -30.86
C ARG A 61 57.43 27.61 -31.13
N ASP A 62 56.56 26.78 -31.60
CA ASP A 62 55.15 27.16 -31.79
C ASP A 62 54.45 27.46 -30.45
N ASP A 63 54.86 26.81 -29.37
CA ASP A 63 54.39 27.06 -28.00
C ASP A 63 55.10 28.30 -27.36
N GLY A 64 55.87 29.07 -28.13
CA GLY A 64 56.56 30.25 -27.68
C GLY A 64 57.98 30.03 -27.19
N PHE A 65 58.52 28.83 -27.34
CA PHE A 65 59.93 28.51 -27.05
C PHE A 65 60.71 28.24 -28.31
N SER A 66 61.97 28.68 -28.33
CA SER A 66 62.88 28.39 -29.44
C SER A 66 64.20 27.79 -28.95
N PRO A 67 64.73 26.74 -29.65
CA PRO A 67 66.01 26.13 -29.28
C PRO A 67 67.18 27.06 -29.44
N VAL A 68 68.17 26.94 -28.54
CA VAL A 68 69.51 27.54 -28.77
C VAL A 68 70.28 26.61 -29.72
N SER A 69 71.37 27.16 -30.29
CA SER A 69 72.26 26.42 -31.21
C SER A 69 73.26 25.46 -30.52
N TRP A 70 73.23 25.35 -29.19
CA TRP A 70 74.09 24.56 -28.36
C TRP A 70 73.25 23.73 -27.36
N ASP A 71 73.86 22.75 -26.71
CA ASP A 71 73.23 21.88 -25.71
C ASP A 71 74.01 21.87 -24.40
N PHE A 72 73.51 21.19 -23.35
CA PHE A 72 74.22 21.09 -22.06
C PHE A 72 75.52 20.33 -22.13
N SER A 73 75.80 19.52 -23.18
CA SER A 73 77.08 18.85 -23.35
C SER A 73 78.17 19.77 -23.84
N THR A 74 77.80 20.75 -24.66
CA THR A 74 78.71 21.73 -25.25
C THR A 74 78.81 23.04 -24.43
N GLY A 75 77.75 23.37 -23.69
CA GLY A 75 77.67 24.61 -22.97
C GLY A 75 77.52 25.86 -23.86
N GLY A 76 77.16 27.00 -23.25
CA GLY A 76 76.94 28.19 -23.97
C GLY A 76 76.50 29.37 -23.09
N THR A 77 76.04 30.47 -23.66
CA THR A 77 75.54 31.61 -22.91
C THR A 77 74.13 31.92 -23.32
N LEU A 78 73.25 32.10 -22.36
CA LEU A 78 71.94 32.73 -22.53
C LEU A 78 72.09 34.19 -22.22
N THR A 79 71.70 35.03 -23.18
CA THR A 79 71.70 36.50 -23.03
C THR A 79 70.37 37.01 -22.43
N VAL A 80 70.26 38.29 -22.15
CA VAL A 80 69.03 38.92 -21.66
C VAL A 80 67.82 38.72 -22.58
N ASN A 81 68.09 38.48 -23.86
CA ASN A 81 67.08 38.31 -24.93
C ASN A 81 66.65 36.84 -25.12
N ASP A 82 67.25 35.92 -24.37
CA ASP A 82 67.00 34.43 -24.53
C ASP A 82 66.03 33.90 -23.51
N ARG A 83 65.07 34.68 -23.04
CA ARG A 83 64.09 34.28 -22.05
C ARG A 83 63.15 33.18 -22.57
N ASP A 84 62.87 33.18 -23.86
CA ASP A 84 62.07 32.24 -24.60
C ASP A 84 62.88 31.06 -25.16
N LYS A 85 64.16 30.94 -24.84
CA LYS A 85 65.02 29.88 -25.33
C LYS A 85 64.98 28.66 -24.46
N VAL A 86 65.11 27.47 -25.12
CA VAL A 86 65.26 26.20 -24.46
C VAL A 86 66.58 25.53 -24.86
N VAL A 87 67.19 24.84 -23.92
CA VAL A 87 68.46 24.13 -24.09
C VAL A 87 68.16 22.63 -23.99
N TYR A 88 68.70 21.84 -24.92
CA TYR A 88 68.53 20.40 -24.92
C TYR A 88 69.56 19.74 -23.97
N ASP A 89 69.10 18.82 -23.14
CA ASP A 89 69.97 17.92 -22.37
C ASP A 89 70.02 16.53 -23.04
N PRO A 90 71.16 16.15 -23.63
CA PRO A 90 71.31 14.85 -24.29
C PRO A 90 71.31 13.68 -23.30
N VAL A 91 71.54 13.91 -22.01
CA VAL A 91 71.53 12.88 -20.97
C VAL A 91 70.09 12.53 -20.54
N SER A 92 69.32 13.51 -20.15
CA SER A 92 67.92 13.32 -19.78
C SER A 92 66.96 13.30 -20.97
N LYS A 93 67.45 13.62 -22.17
CA LYS A 93 66.69 13.78 -23.43
C LYS A 93 65.49 14.75 -23.28
N THR A 94 65.72 15.83 -22.52
CA THR A 94 64.71 16.81 -22.16
C THR A 94 65.16 18.20 -22.53
N TRP A 95 64.23 19.05 -22.95
CA TRP A 95 64.43 20.47 -23.16
C TRP A 95 64.18 21.24 -21.88
N TYR A 96 65.04 22.19 -21.53
CA TYR A 96 64.91 23.03 -20.34
C TYR A 96 64.89 24.51 -20.69
N SER A 97 63.99 25.27 -20.11
CA SER A 97 64.01 26.75 -20.09
C SER A 97 64.69 27.25 -18.82
N TYR A 98 65.27 28.41 -18.90
CA TYR A 98 65.94 29.02 -17.75
C TYR A 98 65.05 30.07 -17.07
N ALA A 99 64.72 29.87 -15.80
CA ALA A 99 63.88 30.77 -14.98
C ALA A 99 64.71 31.74 -14.11
N GLY A 100 66.04 31.59 -14.04
CA GLY A 100 66.89 32.44 -13.25
C GLY A 100 67.19 33.81 -13.90
N THR A 101 68.15 34.56 -13.34
CA THR A 101 68.56 35.86 -13.85
C THR A 101 69.46 35.72 -15.11
N LEU A 102 69.17 36.44 -16.15
CA LEU A 102 69.96 36.49 -17.36
C LEU A 102 70.85 37.74 -17.35
N PRO A 103 72.03 37.75 -17.93
CA PRO A 103 72.64 36.63 -18.68
C PRO A 103 73.22 35.55 -17.80
N VAL A 104 73.30 34.32 -18.31
CA VAL A 104 73.88 33.14 -17.61
C VAL A 104 74.82 32.42 -18.55
N VAL A 105 76.01 32.08 -18.05
CA VAL A 105 76.97 31.19 -18.72
C VAL A 105 76.72 29.75 -18.20
N VAL A 106 76.51 28.87 -19.13
CA VAL A 106 76.26 27.43 -18.83
C VAL A 106 77.54 26.67 -19.23
N PRO A 107 78.29 26.07 -18.28
CA PRO A 107 79.46 25.32 -18.63
C PRO A 107 79.13 24.05 -19.40
N ALA A 108 80.11 23.56 -20.20
CA ALA A 108 79.97 22.26 -20.85
C ALA A 108 79.76 21.14 -19.82
N SER A 109 78.91 20.21 -20.17
CA SER A 109 78.50 19.06 -19.32
C SER A 109 77.76 19.48 -18.02
N PHE A 110 77.06 20.63 -18.05
CA PHE A 110 76.17 21.06 -16.96
C PHE A 110 74.99 20.10 -16.84
N ASN A 111 74.67 19.73 -15.62
CA ASN A 111 73.48 18.90 -15.36
C ASN A 111 72.33 19.81 -14.92
N PRO A 112 71.26 19.97 -15.71
CA PRO A 112 70.10 20.79 -15.36
C PRO A 112 69.14 20.10 -14.40
N VAL A 113 69.21 18.75 -14.25
CA VAL A 113 68.28 17.95 -13.45
C VAL A 113 68.39 18.35 -11.99
N GLY A 114 67.26 18.71 -11.37
CA GLY A 114 67.18 19.12 -9.95
C GLY A 114 67.66 20.55 -9.70
N ASN A 115 68.08 21.31 -10.71
CA ASN A 115 68.45 22.72 -10.57
C ASN A 115 67.18 23.59 -10.60
N ALA A 116 66.96 24.41 -9.55
CA ALA A 116 65.76 25.22 -9.36
C ALA A 116 65.50 26.24 -10.48
N ASN A 117 66.58 26.68 -11.19
CA ASN A 117 66.49 27.68 -12.25
C ASN A 117 66.26 27.06 -13.64
N TRP A 118 66.44 25.77 -13.79
CA TRP A 118 66.19 25.08 -15.06
C TRP A 118 64.91 24.28 -14.98
N LYS A 119 63.92 24.70 -15.79
CA LYS A 119 62.59 24.07 -15.81
C LYS A 119 62.43 23.18 -17.02
N PRO A 120 62.11 21.90 -16.83
CA PRO A 120 61.86 21.00 -17.94
C PRO A 120 60.63 21.44 -18.71
N GLN A 121 60.72 21.49 -20.03
CA GLN A 121 59.63 21.87 -20.95
C GLN A 121 58.97 20.64 -21.59
N THR A 122 59.57 19.46 -21.45
CA THR A 122 58.97 18.19 -21.82
C THR A 122 58.68 17.38 -20.56
N ASP A 123 57.48 16.91 -20.46
CA ASP A 123 56.70 16.54 -19.28
C ASP A 123 56.89 15.12 -18.65
N PRO A 124 58.08 14.55 -18.37
CA PRO A 124 58.19 13.38 -17.52
C PRO A 124 58.00 13.74 -16.03
N ASN A 125 58.40 14.93 -15.60
CA ASN A 125 58.37 15.31 -14.20
C ASN A 125 56.95 15.69 -13.75
N LEU A 126 56.25 16.48 -14.55
CA LEU A 126 54.87 16.85 -14.23
C LEU A 126 53.95 15.61 -14.16
N ARG A 127 54.15 14.63 -15.04
CA ARG A 127 53.40 13.39 -14.95
C ARG A 127 53.74 12.60 -13.68
N ASN A 128 55.02 12.50 -13.33
CA ASN A 128 55.44 11.87 -12.08
C ASN A 128 54.95 12.61 -10.87
N ASP A 129 54.97 13.92 -10.90
CA ASP A 129 54.49 14.79 -9.83
C ASP A 129 52.97 14.68 -9.67
N LEU A 130 52.21 14.66 -10.79
CA LEU A 130 50.77 14.45 -10.78
C LEU A 130 50.36 13.02 -10.36
N ALA A 131 51.21 12.04 -10.66
CA ALA A 131 50.98 10.63 -10.24
C ALA A 131 51.45 10.36 -8.80
N SER A 132 52.13 11.28 -8.16
CA SER A 132 52.71 11.12 -6.82
C SER A 132 51.63 11.18 -5.73
N SER A 133 51.77 10.32 -4.74
CA SER A 133 51.02 10.38 -3.48
C SER A 133 51.72 11.21 -2.40
N THR A 134 52.84 11.84 -2.71
CA THR A 134 53.60 12.69 -1.79
C THR A 134 52.86 14.01 -1.55
N ALA A 135 52.78 14.48 -0.31
CA ALA A 135 52.17 15.75 0.04
C ALA A 135 52.80 16.92 -0.74
N GLY A 136 51.98 17.77 -1.31
CA GLY A 136 52.40 18.86 -2.19
C GLY A 136 52.61 18.49 -3.67
N LEU A 137 52.41 17.22 -4.03
CA LEU A 137 52.42 16.69 -5.38
C LEU A 137 51.06 16.03 -5.70
N GLY A 138 50.97 15.39 -6.85
CA GLY A 138 49.73 14.67 -7.22
C GLY A 138 48.50 15.57 -7.32
N ALA A 139 47.44 15.19 -6.61
CA ALA A 139 46.17 15.92 -6.63
C ALA A 139 46.27 17.38 -6.11
N SER A 140 47.28 17.70 -5.33
CA SER A 140 47.52 19.04 -4.80
C SER A 140 48.04 20.03 -5.86
N LEU A 141 48.61 19.54 -6.98
CA LEU A 141 49.07 20.37 -8.09
C LEU A 141 47.92 20.86 -8.97
N VAL A 142 46.75 20.22 -8.91
CA VAL A 142 45.57 20.62 -9.67
C VAL A 142 44.74 21.57 -8.83
N SER A 143 44.80 22.85 -9.10
CA SER A 143 44.04 23.86 -8.36
C SER A 143 42.86 24.41 -9.15
N PHE A 144 41.82 24.77 -8.41
CA PHE A 144 40.65 25.48 -8.93
C PHE A 144 40.85 27.00 -8.77
N SER A 145 40.05 27.76 -9.49
CA SER A 145 40.12 29.25 -9.46
C SER A 145 39.88 29.87 -8.08
N ASN A 146 39.31 29.09 -7.12
CA ASN A 146 39.07 29.50 -5.74
C ASN A 146 40.25 29.17 -4.78
N GLY A 147 41.36 28.63 -5.30
CA GLY A 147 42.54 28.29 -4.51
C GLY A 147 42.53 26.89 -3.88
N ASN A 148 41.44 26.13 -4.04
CA ASN A 148 41.38 24.74 -3.60
C ASN A 148 42.05 23.80 -4.59
N THR A 149 42.55 22.66 -4.14
CA THR A 149 43.16 21.63 -4.99
C THR A 149 42.31 20.36 -5.00
N VAL A 150 42.60 19.44 -5.93
CA VAL A 150 41.94 18.12 -5.95
C VAL A 150 42.22 17.34 -4.66
N GLU A 151 43.40 17.50 -4.06
CA GLU A 151 43.72 16.91 -2.75
C GLU A 151 42.77 17.39 -1.66
N THR A 152 42.49 18.69 -1.60
CA THR A 152 41.56 19.26 -0.60
C THR A 152 40.11 18.84 -0.83
N LEU A 153 39.75 18.27 -1.98
CA LEU A 153 38.44 17.70 -2.23
C LEU A 153 38.30 16.27 -1.69
N SER A 154 39.42 15.56 -1.48
CA SER A 154 39.44 14.20 -0.91
C SER A 154 39.46 14.20 0.62
N ASP A 155 39.67 15.32 1.26
CA ASP A 155 39.66 15.46 2.71
C ASP A 155 38.25 15.36 3.29
N ALA A 156 38.16 15.13 4.60
CA ALA A 156 36.88 15.16 5.33
C ALA A 156 36.10 16.47 5.15
N GLU A 157 36.80 17.57 4.86
CA GLU A 157 36.24 18.90 4.57
C GLU A 157 36.01 19.15 3.07
N GLY A 158 36.44 18.20 2.21
CA GLY A 158 36.40 18.38 0.75
C GLY A 158 35.00 18.63 0.19
N ALA A 159 33.98 17.99 0.77
CA ALA A 159 32.59 18.19 0.39
C ALA A 159 32.09 19.63 0.61
N LYS A 160 32.75 20.42 1.45
CA LYS A 160 32.48 21.87 1.62
C LYS A 160 32.92 22.68 0.41
N ASN A 161 33.94 22.20 -0.29
CA ASN A 161 34.59 22.91 -1.38
C ASN A 161 33.97 22.58 -2.76
N ILE A 162 33.23 21.47 -2.85
CA ILE A 162 32.47 21.10 -4.05
C ILE A 162 31.12 21.77 -3.98
N GLY A 163 30.85 22.72 -4.84
CA GLY A 163 29.59 23.44 -4.91
C GLY A 163 28.77 23.09 -6.14
N SER A 164 27.46 23.23 -6.01
CA SER A 164 26.54 23.23 -7.13
C SER A 164 25.51 24.33 -6.88
N GLY A 165 25.68 25.44 -7.60
CA GLY A 165 24.95 26.67 -7.32
C GLY A 165 25.45 27.33 -6.03
N GLU A 166 24.54 27.85 -5.19
CA GLU A 166 24.86 28.56 -3.96
C GLU A 166 25.21 27.65 -2.75
N ARG A 167 25.16 26.33 -2.91
CA ARG A 167 25.37 25.38 -1.80
C ARG A 167 26.47 24.39 -2.11
N SER A 168 27.36 24.15 -1.12
CA SER A 168 28.37 23.10 -1.20
C SER A 168 27.75 21.69 -1.16
N LEU A 169 28.48 20.70 -1.65
CA LEU A 169 28.09 19.28 -1.55
C LEU A 169 27.93 18.85 -0.09
N LEU A 170 28.81 19.32 0.80
CA LEU A 170 28.68 19.08 2.24
C LEU A 170 27.39 19.65 2.81
N ALA A 171 27.00 20.87 2.40
CA ALA A 171 25.75 21.48 2.84
C ALA A 171 24.52 20.70 2.35
N ARG A 172 24.60 20.11 1.15
CA ARG A 172 23.54 19.23 0.63
C ARG A 172 23.51 17.88 1.33
N ASN A 173 24.66 17.26 1.57
CA ASN A 173 24.75 15.99 2.30
C ASN A 173 24.34 16.12 3.77
N ASN A 174 24.52 17.30 4.37
CA ASN A 174 24.03 17.56 5.73
C ASN A 174 22.49 17.63 5.82
N ASP A 175 21.80 17.80 4.69
CA ASP A 175 20.35 17.74 4.64
C ASP A 175 19.83 16.30 4.73
N ILE A 176 20.64 15.31 4.35
CA ILE A 176 20.33 13.89 4.41
C ILE A 176 21.31 13.24 5.40
N LYS A 177 20.78 12.57 6.42
CA LYS A 177 21.59 11.79 7.35
C LYS A 177 21.49 10.31 7.01
N HIS A 178 22.57 9.58 7.27
CA HIS A 178 22.60 8.13 7.14
C HIS A 178 22.78 7.51 8.52
N SER A 179 22.00 6.47 8.84
CA SER A 179 22.09 5.81 10.15
C SER A 179 23.45 5.20 10.41
N GLY A 180 24.17 4.78 9.36
CA GLY A 180 25.52 4.23 9.47
C GLY A 180 26.59 5.21 9.97
N ASP A 181 26.30 6.51 9.96
CA ASP A 181 27.21 7.56 10.45
C ASP A 181 27.10 7.77 11.97
N PHE A 182 26.20 7.06 12.64
CA PHE A 182 25.90 7.22 14.06
C PHE A 182 26.04 5.91 14.83
N SER A 183 26.31 6.01 16.12
CA SER A 183 26.44 4.83 17.00
C SER A 183 25.12 4.11 17.24
N THR A 184 23.99 4.81 17.14
CA THR A 184 22.63 4.27 17.31
C THR A 184 21.68 4.91 16.31
N LEU A 185 20.57 4.20 15.99
CA LEU A 185 19.54 4.73 15.12
C LEU A 185 18.84 5.94 15.76
N GLN A 186 18.61 5.93 17.09
CA GLN A 186 18.03 7.07 17.79
C GLN A 186 18.94 8.31 17.69
N ALA A 187 20.27 8.16 17.84
CA ALA A 187 21.19 9.26 17.66
C ALA A 187 21.14 9.86 16.24
N ALA A 188 20.97 9.01 15.22
CA ALA A 188 20.77 9.45 13.85
C ALA A 188 19.45 10.21 13.69
N VAL A 189 18.36 9.71 14.28
CA VAL A 189 17.07 10.39 14.33
C VAL A 189 17.20 11.76 14.99
N ASP A 190 17.85 11.83 16.14
CA ASP A 190 18.02 13.08 16.88
C ASP A 190 18.84 14.13 16.13
N ALA A 191 19.87 13.68 15.40
CA ALA A 191 20.72 14.52 14.58
C ALA A 191 20.06 14.97 13.26
N SER A 192 19.00 14.29 12.80
CA SER A 192 18.31 14.67 11.55
C SER A 192 17.53 15.98 11.72
N LEU A 193 17.44 16.77 10.66
CA LEU A 193 16.63 17.98 10.67
C LEU A 193 15.14 17.62 10.48
N THR A 194 14.26 18.45 11.01
CA THR A 194 12.81 18.19 11.04
C THR A 194 12.16 17.98 9.67
N LYS A 195 12.78 18.50 8.61
CA LYS A 195 12.26 18.41 7.24
C LYS A 195 13.09 17.51 6.33
N ASN A 196 14.18 16.96 6.85
CA ASN A 196 15.13 16.20 6.06
C ASN A 196 14.96 14.72 6.30
N ASP A 197 15.21 13.93 5.26
CA ASP A 197 15.18 12.48 5.35
C ASP A 197 16.39 11.97 6.15
N LEU A 198 16.12 11.02 7.05
CA LEU A 198 17.13 10.12 7.55
C LEU A 198 17.08 8.83 6.72
N ILE A 199 18.15 8.48 6.06
CA ILE A 199 18.30 7.21 5.37
C ILE A 199 18.75 6.15 6.36
N VAL A 200 17.91 5.14 6.57
CA VAL A 200 18.24 3.99 7.41
C VAL A 200 18.91 2.93 6.56
N SER A 201 20.17 2.67 6.86
CA SER A 201 20.98 1.67 6.15
C SER A 201 20.44 0.26 6.35
N PRO A 202 20.71 -0.69 5.43
CA PRO A 202 20.37 -2.09 5.64
C PRO A 202 20.97 -2.65 6.93
N GLY A 203 20.21 -3.47 7.64
CA GLY A 203 20.65 -4.11 8.88
C GLY A 203 19.54 -4.25 9.90
N GLU A 204 19.81 -4.94 10.99
CA GLU A 204 18.90 -5.09 12.13
C GLU A 204 19.23 -4.06 13.21
N TYR A 205 18.20 -3.36 13.67
CA TYR A 205 18.28 -2.35 14.74
C TYR A 205 17.43 -2.81 15.92
N THR A 206 18.07 -3.08 17.06
CA THR A 206 17.41 -3.65 18.25
C THR A 206 16.87 -2.58 19.21
N GLU A 207 16.95 -1.35 18.85
CA GLU A 207 16.50 -0.21 19.64
C GLU A 207 15.10 0.27 19.23
N ALA A 208 14.36 0.79 20.19
CA ALA A 208 13.17 1.58 19.95
C ALA A 208 13.54 3.00 19.57
N ILE A 209 12.79 3.60 18.67
CA ILE A 209 13.04 4.96 18.21
C ILE A 209 11.85 5.88 18.44
N THR A 210 12.13 7.12 18.80
CA THR A 210 11.15 8.19 18.87
C THR A 210 11.39 9.17 17.74
N LEU A 211 10.47 9.23 16.79
CA LEU A 211 10.59 10.08 15.59
C LEU A 211 10.38 11.55 15.90
N GLY A 212 9.54 11.88 16.89
CA GLY A 212 9.12 13.25 17.09
C GLY A 212 8.54 13.83 15.79
N SER A 213 9.08 14.97 15.39
CA SER A 213 8.68 15.65 14.15
C SER A 213 9.51 15.24 12.94
N LYS A 214 10.21 14.12 12.96
CA LYS A 214 11.16 13.70 11.95
C LYS A 214 10.62 12.58 11.08
N GLN A 215 11.34 12.24 10.02
CA GLN A 215 10.97 11.20 9.07
C GLN A 215 12.17 10.30 8.79
N ILE A 216 11.90 9.01 8.53
CA ILE A 216 12.92 8.01 8.23
C ILE A 216 12.58 7.26 6.95
N LYS A 217 13.60 6.92 6.18
CA LYS A 217 13.47 6.10 4.98
C LYS A 217 14.46 4.94 5.04
N GLY A 218 13.94 3.72 5.06
CA GLY A 218 14.75 2.52 4.89
C GLY A 218 15.09 2.28 3.42
N VAL A 219 16.15 1.54 3.20
CA VAL A 219 16.58 1.16 1.85
C VAL A 219 15.99 -0.20 1.50
N GLY A 220 14.93 -0.18 0.66
CA GLY A 220 14.39 -1.40 0.02
C GLY A 220 13.89 -2.50 0.95
N GLY A 221 13.41 -2.15 2.16
CA GLY A 221 12.96 -3.14 3.15
C GLY A 221 14.08 -3.91 3.87
N ALA A 222 15.33 -3.62 3.56
CA ALA A 222 16.50 -4.27 4.17
C ALA A 222 16.86 -3.68 5.55
N ALA A 223 16.25 -2.58 5.95
CA ALA A 223 16.35 -2.04 7.30
C ALA A 223 15.26 -2.70 8.17
N ILE A 224 15.63 -3.41 9.22
CA ILE A 224 14.73 -4.15 10.10
C ILE A 224 14.80 -3.55 11.49
N LEU A 225 13.71 -2.99 11.97
CA LEU A 225 13.56 -2.53 13.34
C LEU A 225 13.05 -3.68 14.19
N LYS A 226 13.90 -4.22 15.06
CA LYS A 226 13.62 -5.39 15.89
C LYS A 226 13.75 -5.01 17.36
N PRO A 227 12.66 -4.59 18.02
CA PRO A 227 12.71 -4.14 19.39
C PRO A 227 13.17 -5.27 20.33
N SER A 228 13.86 -4.91 21.39
CA SER A 228 14.08 -5.85 22.49
C SER A 228 12.79 -6.03 23.31
N ALA A 229 12.69 -7.13 24.05
CA ALA A 229 11.52 -7.46 24.88
C ALA A 229 11.11 -6.36 25.90
N ASN A 230 11.95 -5.37 26.12
CA ASN A 230 11.76 -4.31 27.11
C ASN A 230 11.11 -3.04 26.54
N TYR A 231 10.85 -2.96 25.24
CA TYR A 231 10.26 -1.77 24.63
C TYR A 231 8.76 -1.92 24.40
N ALA A 232 8.00 -0.90 24.81
CA ALA A 232 6.55 -0.86 24.56
C ALA A 232 6.20 -0.56 23.10
N ASN A 233 7.03 0.20 22.39
CA ASN A 233 6.83 0.63 21.00
C ASN A 233 8.14 0.57 20.24
N THR A 234 8.14 0.08 19.01
CA THR A 234 9.33 0.05 18.14
C THR A 234 9.59 1.42 17.53
N VAL A 235 8.56 2.01 16.95
CA VAL A 235 8.59 3.37 16.40
C VAL A 235 7.53 4.19 17.12
N GLN A 236 7.94 5.13 17.92
CA GLN A 236 7.04 6.06 18.58
C GLN A 236 7.03 7.40 17.85
N VAL A 237 5.86 7.81 17.42
CA VAL A 237 5.61 9.14 16.88
C VAL A 237 5.15 10.02 18.03
N ASN A 238 5.99 10.96 18.47
CA ASN A 238 5.69 11.90 19.53
C ASN A 238 5.85 13.32 18.97
N LEU A 239 4.77 14.06 18.91
CA LEU A 239 4.73 15.42 18.40
C LEU A 239 4.31 16.35 19.52
N SER A 240 5.26 16.87 20.24
CA SER A 240 5.05 17.79 21.38
C SER A 240 4.37 19.12 20.99
N THR A 241 4.20 19.39 19.70
CA THR A 241 3.51 20.58 19.18
C THR A 241 2.64 20.20 17.98
N PRO A 242 1.48 20.85 17.78
CA PRO A 242 0.62 20.60 16.64
C PRO A 242 1.38 20.86 15.33
N HIS A 243 1.62 19.82 14.57
CA HIS A 243 2.29 19.94 13.27
C HIS A 243 1.37 19.52 12.14
N TRP A 244 1.01 20.45 11.30
CA TRP A 244 0.22 20.21 10.09
C TRP A 244 1.08 19.97 8.84
N GLN A 245 2.35 19.63 9.01
CA GLN A 245 3.26 19.37 7.89
C GLN A 245 3.27 17.90 7.53
N PHE A 246 3.18 17.62 6.24
CA PHE A 246 3.31 16.27 5.73
C PHE A 246 4.71 15.72 6.02
N ARG A 247 4.76 14.49 6.53
CA ARG A 247 5.96 13.72 6.79
C ARG A 247 5.83 12.39 6.12
N HIS A 248 6.95 11.85 5.69
CA HIS A 248 6.95 10.59 4.97
C HIS A 248 8.00 9.67 5.57
N SER A 249 7.58 8.58 6.20
CA SER A 249 8.44 7.51 6.70
C SER A 249 8.09 6.19 6.01
N GLY A 250 9.09 5.37 5.74
CA GLY A 250 8.82 4.08 5.10
C GLY A 250 10.05 3.34 4.60
N GLY A 251 9.81 2.28 3.84
CA GLY A 251 10.87 1.45 3.26
C GLY A 251 11.62 0.59 4.28
N PHE A 252 11.03 0.26 5.44
CA PHE A 252 11.63 -0.58 6.46
C PHE A 252 10.67 -1.66 6.96
N ALA A 253 11.20 -2.65 7.63
CA ALA A 253 10.43 -3.68 8.32
C ALA A 253 10.46 -3.48 9.83
N VAL A 254 9.40 -3.96 10.51
CA VAL A 254 9.33 -4.07 11.97
C VAL A 254 9.11 -5.54 12.31
N ASP A 255 10.03 -6.13 13.03
CA ASP A 255 9.94 -7.52 13.51
C ASP A 255 9.80 -7.55 15.04
N GLY A 256 8.65 -7.97 15.51
CA GLY A 256 8.36 -8.09 16.94
C GLY A 256 8.71 -9.44 17.55
N THR A 257 9.44 -10.30 16.84
CA THR A 257 9.80 -11.64 17.32
C THR A 257 10.47 -11.57 18.70
N GLY A 258 9.91 -12.28 19.66
CA GLY A 258 10.42 -12.32 21.04
C GLY A 258 9.94 -11.20 21.95
N THR A 259 9.05 -10.30 21.47
CA THR A 259 8.44 -9.26 22.30
C THR A 259 6.99 -9.61 22.67
N THR A 260 6.54 -9.17 23.82
CA THR A 260 5.14 -9.27 24.25
C THR A 260 4.59 -7.89 24.57
N GLY A 261 3.40 -7.57 24.08
CA GLY A 261 2.72 -6.31 24.34
C GLY A 261 3.29 -5.08 23.62
N ALA A 262 4.29 -5.25 22.77
CA ALA A 262 4.90 -4.15 22.01
C ALA A 262 4.01 -3.72 20.82
N ALA A 263 4.10 -2.44 20.47
CA ALA A 263 3.54 -1.93 19.23
C ALA A 263 4.63 -1.69 18.17
N GLY A 264 4.30 -1.95 16.92
CA GLY A 264 5.19 -1.66 15.79
C GLY A 264 5.36 -0.17 15.59
N ILE A 265 4.29 0.50 15.18
CA ILE A 265 4.24 1.96 15.09
C ILE A 265 3.18 2.46 16.06
N SER A 266 3.56 3.35 16.97
CA SER A 266 2.66 3.92 17.96
C SER A 266 2.73 5.45 17.96
N PHE A 267 1.58 6.08 18.13
CA PHE A 267 1.50 7.52 18.39
C PHE A 267 1.42 7.77 19.90
N ASP A 268 2.00 8.87 20.34
CA ASP A 268 1.95 9.24 21.74
C ASP A 268 0.51 9.62 22.15
N PRO A 269 -0.02 9.07 23.24
CA PRO A 269 -1.38 9.40 23.70
C PRO A 269 -1.56 10.85 24.14
N SER A 270 -0.49 11.56 24.45
CA SER A 270 -0.52 12.99 24.79
C SER A 270 -0.56 13.90 23.56
N ASP A 271 -0.34 13.36 22.36
CA ASP A 271 -0.34 14.12 21.12
C ASP A 271 -1.77 14.48 20.69
N GLN A 272 -2.22 15.64 21.07
CA GLN A 272 -3.60 16.07 20.86
C GLN A 272 -3.96 16.46 19.42
N TYR A 273 -2.98 16.79 18.56
CA TYR A 273 -3.25 17.29 17.20
C TYR A 273 -2.18 16.90 16.19
N SER A 274 -1.52 15.79 16.41
CA SER A 274 -0.50 15.33 15.46
C SER A 274 -1.17 14.61 14.29
N GLY A 275 -1.08 15.15 13.11
CA GLY A 275 -1.63 14.55 11.92
C GLY A 275 -0.73 14.66 10.72
N ARG A 276 -1.12 13.96 9.65
CA ARG A 276 -0.51 13.99 8.32
C ARG A 276 0.87 13.32 8.23
N HIS A 277 1.08 12.28 9.03
CA HIS A 277 2.14 11.31 8.72
C HIS A 277 1.73 10.42 7.55
N ASN A 278 2.63 10.28 6.60
CA ASN A 278 2.53 9.30 5.53
C ASN A 278 3.51 8.17 5.85
N PHE A 279 2.99 6.99 6.07
CA PHE A 279 3.78 5.77 6.18
C PHE A 279 3.60 4.95 4.92
N SER A 280 4.70 4.50 4.32
CA SER A 280 4.61 3.66 3.12
C SER A 280 5.67 2.58 3.06
N ASP A 281 5.35 1.54 2.28
CA ASP A 281 6.30 0.50 1.94
C ASP A 281 6.90 -0.17 3.19
N LEU A 282 6.02 -0.60 4.10
CA LEU A 282 6.38 -1.22 5.37
C LEU A 282 5.99 -2.69 5.39
N TYR A 283 6.74 -3.47 6.17
CA TYR A 283 6.34 -4.81 6.57
C TYR A 283 6.42 -4.93 8.09
N ILE A 284 5.29 -5.19 8.75
CA ILE A 284 5.19 -5.25 10.22
C ILE A 284 4.69 -6.63 10.61
N HIS A 285 5.47 -7.35 11.40
CA HIS A 285 5.11 -8.71 11.75
C HIS A 285 5.54 -9.13 13.17
N ASN A 286 4.91 -10.21 13.68
CA ASN A 286 5.23 -10.85 14.97
C ASN A 286 5.16 -9.88 16.15
N ILE A 287 4.18 -8.99 16.18
CA ILE A 287 4.06 -7.97 17.23
C ILE A 287 2.61 -7.86 17.72
N ASN A 288 2.39 -7.47 18.97
CA ASN A 288 1.03 -7.41 19.51
C ASN A 288 0.14 -6.43 18.72
N LYS A 289 0.57 -5.19 18.49
CA LYS A 289 -0.15 -4.22 17.69
C LYS A 289 0.74 -3.70 16.56
N ALA A 290 0.39 -4.00 15.33
CA ALA A 290 1.20 -3.50 14.21
C ALA A 290 1.18 -1.97 14.16
N ILE A 291 0.00 -1.36 14.21
CA ILE A 291 -0.18 0.09 14.25
C ILE A 291 -1.09 0.42 15.44
N GLN A 292 -0.61 1.29 16.34
CA GLN A 292 -1.35 1.71 17.52
C GLN A 292 -1.57 3.22 17.52
N LYS A 293 -2.83 3.63 17.61
CA LYS A 293 -3.24 5.04 17.75
C LYS A 293 -4.04 5.21 19.03
N PRO A 294 -3.41 5.58 20.14
CA PRO A 294 -4.08 5.62 21.44
C PRO A 294 -5.00 6.84 21.65
N SER A 295 -4.84 7.93 20.91
CA SER A 295 -5.75 9.10 20.93
C SER A 295 -5.37 10.18 19.90
N GLY A 296 -6.29 11.12 19.62
CA GLY A 296 -6.05 12.46 19.08
C GLY A 296 -5.35 12.64 17.74
N ASN A 297 -4.76 11.63 17.21
CA ASN A 297 -3.97 11.70 15.99
C ASN A 297 -4.86 11.47 14.76
N ILE A 298 -4.88 12.41 13.83
CA ILE A 298 -5.77 12.40 12.67
C ILE A 298 -5.04 12.69 11.34
N GLY A 299 -5.59 12.20 10.24
CA GLY A 299 -5.19 12.57 8.88
C GLY A 299 -3.92 11.90 8.39
N ASN A 300 -3.57 10.73 8.89
CA ASN A 300 -2.43 9.96 8.41
C ASN A 300 -2.78 9.17 7.17
N THR A 301 -1.76 8.90 6.37
CA THR A 301 -1.87 8.02 5.21
C THR A 301 -0.93 6.83 5.40
N TRP A 302 -1.49 5.64 5.22
CA TRP A 302 -0.81 4.36 5.30
C TRP A 302 -0.89 3.70 3.94
N ARG A 303 0.24 3.38 3.32
CA ARG A 303 0.26 2.88 1.95
C ARG A 303 1.25 1.73 1.76
N ASN A 304 0.84 0.70 1.02
CA ASN A 304 1.69 -0.44 0.67
C ASN A 304 2.28 -1.09 1.92
N ILE A 305 1.44 -1.52 2.86
CA ILE A 305 1.89 -2.08 4.12
C ILE A 305 1.45 -3.53 4.23
N GLY A 306 2.40 -4.42 4.44
CA GLY A 306 2.15 -5.78 4.88
C GLY A 306 2.13 -5.86 6.40
N VAL A 307 1.09 -6.49 6.95
CA VAL A 307 0.96 -6.77 8.38
C VAL A 307 0.70 -8.24 8.55
N SER A 308 1.56 -8.95 9.25
CA SER A 308 1.35 -10.39 9.44
C SER A 308 1.66 -10.86 10.85
N THR A 309 0.97 -11.92 11.28
CA THR A 309 1.23 -12.60 12.56
C THR A 309 1.23 -11.63 13.75
N CYS A 310 0.23 -10.76 13.79
CA CYS A 310 0.03 -9.78 14.86
C CYS A 310 -1.27 -10.07 15.63
N ASP A 311 -1.38 -9.61 16.88
CA ASP A 311 -2.67 -9.71 17.56
C ASP A 311 -3.66 -8.69 17.01
N TRP A 312 -3.21 -7.47 16.75
CA TRP A 312 -3.99 -6.38 16.18
C TRP A 312 -3.26 -5.79 14.98
N GLY A 313 -3.95 -5.61 13.88
CA GLY A 313 -3.40 -4.93 12.71
C GLY A 313 -3.37 -3.42 12.91
N TYR A 314 -4.49 -2.75 12.69
CA TYR A 314 -4.66 -1.33 12.94
C TYR A 314 -5.56 -1.13 14.17
N TYR A 315 -4.98 -0.63 15.25
CA TYR A 315 -5.65 -0.45 16.54
C TYR A 315 -5.72 1.03 16.89
N ALA A 316 -6.92 1.60 16.91
CA ALA A 316 -7.14 2.99 17.24
C ALA A 316 -8.21 3.16 18.33
N ILE A 317 -7.91 3.98 19.32
CA ILE A 317 -8.82 4.33 20.41
C ILE A 317 -8.94 5.86 20.47
N SER A 318 -10.16 6.38 20.57
CA SER A 318 -10.35 7.82 20.77
C SER A 318 -10.01 8.23 22.20
N GLY A 319 -9.39 9.37 22.37
CA GLY A 319 -9.16 10.00 23.66
C GLY A 319 -10.36 10.84 24.12
N SER A 320 -10.26 11.46 25.31
CA SER A 320 -11.37 12.11 26.03
C SER A 320 -12.03 13.30 25.33
N GLU A 321 -11.41 13.87 24.31
CA GLU A 321 -11.96 15.02 23.57
C GLU A 321 -11.67 14.97 22.07
N MET A 322 -11.15 13.82 21.56
CA MET A 322 -10.56 13.78 20.24
C MET A 322 -10.97 12.58 19.43
N HIS A 323 -11.11 12.83 18.15
CA HIS A 323 -11.42 11.80 17.17
C HIS A 323 -10.19 10.95 16.84
N CYS A 324 -10.29 9.61 16.88
CA CYS A 324 -9.36 8.75 16.17
C CYS A 324 -9.87 8.56 14.74
N GLY A 325 -9.47 9.42 13.82
CA GLY A 325 -10.03 9.34 12.49
C GLY A 325 -9.24 10.08 11.43
N ALA A 326 -9.89 10.27 10.28
CA ALA A 326 -9.34 10.89 9.08
C ALA A 326 -8.08 10.21 8.54
N ASP A 327 -7.82 8.95 8.92
CA ASP A 327 -6.74 8.17 8.33
C ASP A 327 -7.22 7.45 7.08
N THR A 328 -6.33 7.35 6.10
CA THR A 328 -6.54 6.54 4.91
C THR A 328 -5.51 5.43 4.86
N LEU A 329 -6.00 4.19 4.83
CA LEU A 329 -5.23 2.99 4.63
C LEU A 329 -5.41 2.56 3.17
N TYR A 330 -4.32 2.45 2.44
CA TYR A 330 -4.34 2.16 1.02
C TYR A 330 -3.35 1.04 0.67
N ASN A 331 -3.83 0.00 0.01
CA ASN A 331 -3.05 -1.17 -0.34
C ASN A 331 -2.37 -1.79 0.89
N ILE A 332 -3.20 -2.19 1.87
CA ILE A 332 -2.76 -2.86 3.08
C ILE A 332 -3.10 -4.34 2.98
N HIS A 333 -2.15 -5.17 3.31
CA HIS A 333 -2.38 -6.62 3.42
C HIS A 333 -2.27 -7.03 4.88
N PHE A 334 -3.40 -7.42 5.49
CA PHE A 334 -3.46 -8.00 6.82
C PHE A 334 -3.55 -9.52 6.68
N ASP A 335 -2.59 -10.24 7.25
CA ASP A 335 -2.51 -11.70 7.22
C ASP A 335 -2.20 -12.26 8.61
N GLY A 336 -2.89 -13.34 9.01
CA GLY A 336 -2.64 -14.02 10.26
C GLY A 336 -2.84 -13.14 11.51
N ILE A 337 -3.87 -12.31 11.53
CA ILE A 337 -4.18 -11.43 12.66
C ILE A 337 -5.03 -12.18 13.69
N SER A 338 -4.58 -12.28 14.96
CA SER A 338 -5.26 -13.11 15.95
C SER A 338 -6.52 -12.49 16.56
N THR A 339 -6.66 -11.16 16.58
CA THR A 339 -7.82 -10.49 17.19
C THR A 339 -8.66 -9.73 16.17
N TYR A 340 -8.19 -8.60 15.64
CA TYR A 340 -8.86 -7.84 14.58
C TYR A 340 -7.84 -7.21 13.63
N ALA A 341 -8.09 -7.31 12.34
CA ALA A 341 -7.28 -6.62 11.34
C ALA A 341 -7.40 -5.10 11.48
N VAL A 342 -8.61 -4.61 11.74
CA VAL A 342 -8.88 -3.20 12.01
C VAL A 342 -9.80 -3.08 13.22
N TYR A 343 -9.36 -2.32 14.22
CA TYR A 343 -10.14 -2.04 15.42
C TYR A 343 -10.15 -0.54 15.70
N LEU A 344 -11.34 0.04 15.63
CA LEU A 344 -11.57 1.45 15.93
C LEU A 344 -12.55 1.56 17.10
N ASN A 345 -12.09 2.12 18.21
CA ASN A 345 -12.88 2.22 19.43
C ASN A 345 -12.99 3.66 19.93
N GLY A 346 -14.20 4.21 19.83
CA GLY A 346 -14.54 5.52 20.35
C GLY A 346 -15.06 5.45 21.79
N THR A 347 -14.29 4.95 22.76
CA THR A 347 -14.76 4.62 24.12
C THR A 347 -14.91 5.80 25.06
N VAL A 348 -14.47 6.97 24.71
CA VAL A 348 -14.44 8.11 25.63
C VAL A 348 -15.55 9.10 25.26
N ASP A 349 -16.18 9.66 26.29
CA ASP A 349 -17.20 10.71 26.13
C ASP A 349 -16.60 11.87 25.31
N ASN A 350 -17.26 12.27 24.24
CA ASN A 350 -16.83 13.28 23.24
C ASN A 350 -15.75 12.87 22.23
N GLY A 351 -15.14 11.68 22.33
CA GLY A 351 -14.27 11.16 21.28
C GLY A 351 -15.05 10.54 20.11
N GLY A 352 -14.61 10.64 18.88
CA GLY A 352 -15.26 10.08 17.68
C GLY A 352 -14.34 9.28 16.80
N ILE A 353 -14.95 8.45 15.98
CA ILE A 353 -14.31 7.85 14.83
C ILE A 353 -14.80 8.60 13.60
N GLY A 354 -13.93 9.27 12.85
CA GLY A 354 -14.37 10.05 11.71
C GLY A 354 -13.42 10.07 10.54
N GLY A 355 -13.97 9.97 9.33
CA GLY A 355 -13.21 10.11 8.09
C GLY A 355 -12.20 8.99 7.78
N TRP A 356 -12.30 7.84 8.44
CA TRP A 356 -11.41 6.71 8.22
C TRP A 356 -11.78 5.93 6.95
N TRP A 357 -10.77 5.53 6.19
CA TRP A 357 -10.95 4.74 4.98
C TRP A 357 -9.93 3.63 4.84
N LEU A 358 -10.40 2.42 4.47
CA LEU A 358 -9.59 1.30 3.99
C LEU A 358 -9.86 1.10 2.50
N LYS A 359 -8.82 1.12 1.67
CA LYS A 359 -8.94 1.05 0.22
C LYS A 359 -7.96 0.07 -0.40
N ASP A 360 -8.42 -0.62 -1.45
CA ASP A 360 -7.57 -1.48 -2.28
C ASP A 360 -6.73 -2.46 -1.45
N SER A 361 -7.36 -3.12 -0.47
CA SER A 361 -6.67 -3.86 0.59
C SER A 361 -7.18 -5.28 0.71
N ILE A 362 -6.40 -6.10 1.41
CA ILE A 362 -6.73 -7.50 1.70
C ILE A 362 -6.72 -7.73 3.21
N ILE A 363 -7.72 -8.47 3.71
CA ILE A 363 -7.76 -9.01 5.06
C ILE A 363 -7.88 -10.52 4.92
N GLU A 364 -6.84 -11.24 5.32
CA GLU A 364 -6.70 -12.67 5.09
C GLU A 364 -6.29 -13.38 6.38
N ALA A 365 -6.79 -14.62 6.57
CA ALA A 365 -6.42 -15.50 7.67
C ALA A 365 -6.49 -14.83 9.07
N SER A 366 -7.50 -13.98 9.31
CA SER A 366 -7.67 -13.34 10.61
C SER A 366 -8.36 -14.31 11.59
N GLY A 367 -7.65 -14.70 12.64
CA GLY A 367 -8.15 -15.61 13.68
C GLY A 367 -9.27 -15.02 14.53
N GLY A 368 -9.35 -13.70 14.65
CA GLY A 368 -10.40 -12.96 15.33
C GLY A 368 -11.44 -12.42 14.36
N GLY A 369 -11.43 -11.14 14.11
CA GLY A 369 -12.35 -10.45 13.21
C GLY A 369 -11.65 -9.63 12.14
N GLY A 370 -12.39 -9.22 11.13
CA GLY A 370 -11.88 -8.32 10.09
C GLY A 370 -11.84 -6.87 10.58
N ILE A 371 -12.97 -6.18 10.50
CA ILE A 371 -13.10 -4.76 10.85
C ILE A 371 -14.10 -4.61 11.99
N TYR A 372 -13.68 -4.00 13.09
CA TYR A 372 -14.55 -3.69 14.20
C TYR A 372 -14.55 -2.20 14.51
N LEU A 373 -15.71 -1.58 14.33
CA LEU A 373 -15.98 -0.19 14.69
C LEU A 373 -16.85 -0.17 15.93
N LYS A 374 -16.31 0.29 17.05
CA LYS A 374 -17.04 0.39 18.32
C LYS A 374 -17.10 1.84 18.77
N SER A 375 -18.27 2.29 19.17
CA SER A 375 -18.40 3.60 19.80
C SER A 375 -19.05 3.51 21.18
N LYS A 376 -18.72 4.46 22.00
CA LYS A 376 -19.37 4.67 23.30
C LYS A 376 -20.49 5.73 23.20
N SER A 377 -21.23 5.86 24.28
CA SER A 377 -22.47 6.64 24.46
C SER A 377 -22.60 7.99 23.75
N GLY A 378 -23.76 8.25 23.29
CA GLY A 378 -24.51 9.51 23.16
C GLY A 378 -24.00 10.58 22.21
N ASP A 379 -22.80 11.06 22.30
CA ASP A 379 -22.36 12.31 21.66
C ASP A 379 -21.24 12.21 20.64
N CYS A 380 -20.77 11.00 20.36
CA CYS A 380 -19.67 10.80 19.45
C CYS A 380 -20.11 10.32 18.06
N PRO A 381 -20.17 11.19 17.07
CA PRO A 381 -20.50 10.75 15.72
C PRO A 381 -19.39 9.89 15.16
N ILE A 382 -19.72 8.71 14.67
CA ILE A 382 -18.91 8.14 13.59
C ILE A 382 -19.23 8.98 12.35
N SER A 383 -18.35 9.87 12.00
CA SER A 383 -18.34 10.55 10.70
C SER A 383 -18.17 9.48 9.60
N PRO A 384 -18.52 9.73 8.35
CA PRO A 384 -18.50 8.67 7.36
C PRO A 384 -17.15 7.96 7.33
N CYS A 385 -17.18 6.68 7.69
CA CYS A 385 -16.10 5.72 7.54
C CYS A 385 -16.38 4.88 6.30
N GLY A 386 -15.36 4.39 5.64
CA GLY A 386 -15.57 3.60 4.43
C GLY A 386 -14.53 2.54 4.17
N VAL A 387 -14.99 1.52 3.47
CA VAL A 387 -14.18 0.43 2.94
C VAL A 387 -14.44 0.36 1.44
N SER A 388 -13.41 0.36 0.63
CA SER A 388 -13.55 0.37 -0.83
C SER A 388 -12.54 -0.55 -1.48
N ASN A 389 -13.03 -1.44 -2.36
CA ASN A 389 -12.22 -2.42 -3.07
C ASN A 389 -11.36 -3.25 -2.10
N VAL A 390 -12.02 -3.87 -1.12
CA VAL A 390 -11.34 -4.70 -0.10
C VAL A 390 -11.79 -6.14 -0.25
N TRP A 391 -10.82 -7.03 -0.27
CA TRP A 391 -11.02 -8.45 -0.21
C TRP A 391 -10.86 -8.94 1.23
N THR A 392 -11.83 -9.69 1.73
CA THR A 392 -11.78 -10.27 3.07
C THR A 392 -11.99 -11.78 2.96
N GLU A 393 -11.04 -12.55 3.48
CA GLU A 393 -11.02 -14.00 3.39
C GLU A 393 -10.57 -14.63 4.71
N ALA A 394 -11.10 -15.84 5.01
CA ALA A 394 -10.65 -16.68 6.11
C ALA A 394 -10.65 -15.99 7.49
N ILE A 395 -11.75 -15.37 7.89
CA ILE A 395 -11.96 -14.79 9.23
C ILE A 395 -12.54 -15.87 10.18
N ALA A 396 -11.86 -16.22 11.28
CA ALA A 396 -12.14 -17.47 11.99
C ALA A 396 -13.17 -17.43 13.13
N THR A 397 -13.29 -16.38 13.92
CA THR A 397 -14.10 -16.44 15.17
C THR A 397 -15.08 -15.29 15.37
N SER A 398 -15.06 -14.26 14.55
CA SER A 398 -15.92 -13.09 14.66
C SER A 398 -16.47 -12.69 13.30
N SER A 399 -17.24 -11.63 13.23
CA SER A 399 -17.76 -11.11 11.96
C SER A 399 -16.65 -10.44 11.12
N ALA A 400 -16.76 -10.54 9.79
CA ALA A 400 -15.82 -9.86 8.91
C ALA A 400 -15.89 -8.35 9.09
N VAL A 401 -17.09 -7.81 9.27
CA VAL A 401 -17.33 -6.39 9.60
C VAL A 401 -18.32 -6.32 10.77
N GLN A 402 -17.90 -5.73 11.86
CA GLN A 402 -18.73 -5.47 13.02
C GLN A 402 -18.81 -3.98 13.31
N VAL A 403 -20.03 -3.48 13.46
CA VAL A 403 -20.28 -2.08 13.85
C VAL A 403 -21.18 -2.06 15.08
N ASP A 404 -20.62 -1.63 16.19
CA ASP A 404 -21.30 -1.56 17.47
C ASP A 404 -21.52 -0.10 17.87
N GLY A 405 -22.73 0.35 17.68
CA GLY A 405 -23.20 1.69 18.00
C GLY A 405 -23.93 1.74 19.33
N VAL A 406 -23.94 2.90 19.98
CA VAL A 406 -24.76 3.14 21.16
C VAL A 406 -25.96 4.01 20.80
N ALA A 407 -27.07 3.72 21.46
CA ALA A 407 -28.37 4.34 21.22
C ALA A 407 -28.29 5.86 21.15
N GLN A 408 -28.59 6.45 20.05
CA GLN A 408 -29.13 7.79 19.78
C GLN A 408 -28.60 8.53 18.55
N LYS A 409 -27.49 8.16 17.88
CA LYS A 409 -27.08 8.85 16.65
C LYS A 409 -26.77 7.88 15.53
N PRO A 410 -27.33 8.09 14.34
CA PRO A 410 -27.06 7.24 13.18
C PRO A 410 -25.59 7.33 12.77
N ARG A 411 -24.97 6.20 12.60
CA ARG A 411 -23.57 6.04 12.20
C ARG A 411 -23.53 5.42 10.84
N VAL A 412 -22.64 5.89 9.99
CA VAL A 412 -22.60 5.45 8.60
C VAL A 412 -21.28 4.79 8.31
N LEU A 413 -21.31 3.48 8.09
CA LEU A 413 -20.26 2.76 7.38
C LEU A 413 -20.63 2.64 5.91
N LYS A 414 -19.71 2.95 5.02
CA LYS A 414 -19.84 2.72 3.57
C LYS A 414 -18.96 1.58 3.14
N LEU A 415 -19.54 0.59 2.46
CA LEU A 415 -18.81 -0.44 1.75
C LEU A 415 -19.00 -0.22 0.25
N VAL A 416 -17.91 -0.12 -0.49
CA VAL A 416 -17.94 0.12 -1.94
C VAL A 416 -17.05 -0.91 -2.62
N ASP A 417 -17.56 -1.60 -3.63
CA ASP A 417 -16.83 -2.61 -4.40
C ASP A 417 -16.04 -3.58 -3.52
N THR A 418 -16.64 -3.99 -2.41
CA THR A 418 -15.99 -4.78 -1.38
C THR A 418 -16.46 -6.23 -1.46
N ALA A 419 -15.51 -7.15 -1.49
CA ALA A 419 -15.78 -8.57 -1.50
C ALA A 419 -15.43 -9.18 -0.13
N ILE A 420 -16.39 -9.92 0.46
CA ILE A 420 -16.20 -10.67 1.68
C ILE A 420 -16.40 -12.14 1.32
N PHE A 421 -15.30 -12.88 1.39
CA PHE A 421 -15.29 -14.30 1.08
C PHE A 421 -14.96 -15.12 2.32
N PHE A 422 -15.60 -16.26 2.45
CA PHE A 422 -15.31 -17.23 3.48
C PHE A 422 -14.95 -18.56 2.85
N ALA A 423 -13.69 -18.91 2.96
CA ALA A 423 -13.22 -20.24 2.66
C ALA A 423 -13.02 -21.02 3.96
N GLU A 424 -13.73 -22.14 4.11
CA GLU A 424 -13.43 -23.29 4.99
C GLU A 424 -13.60 -23.20 6.52
N TYR A 425 -14.01 -22.08 7.15
CA TYR A 425 -14.11 -22.01 8.60
C TYR A 425 -15.48 -21.57 9.12
N SER A 426 -15.84 -21.95 10.35
CA SER A 426 -17.12 -21.66 10.99
C SER A 426 -17.13 -20.26 11.59
N TYR A 427 -17.78 -19.33 10.93
CA TYR A 427 -17.88 -17.93 11.34
C TYR A 427 -19.20 -17.60 12.00
N LEU A 428 -19.24 -16.42 12.65
CA LEU A 428 -20.50 -15.91 13.14
C LEU A 428 -21.30 -15.22 12.02
N ASN A 429 -20.78 -14.16 11.40
CA ASN A 429 -21.51 -13.41 10.37
C ASN A 429 -20.55 -12.67 9.44
N ASN A 430 -20.99 -12.34 8.22
CA ASN A 430 -20.25 -11.43 7.35
C ASN A 430 -20.24 -10.01 7.89
N ILE A 431 -21.43 -9.53 8.24
CA ILE A 431 -21.62 -8.19 8.78
C ILE A 431 -22.52 -8.26 9.99
N GLU A 432 -22.14 -7.59 11.06
CA GLU A 432 -22.95 -7.45 12.26
C GLU A 432 -23.12 -5.96 12.59
N LEU A 433 -24.36 -5.51 12.69
CA LEU A 433 -24.67 -4.11 12.97
C LEU A 433 -25.50 -4.00 14.24
N SER A 434 -25.06 -3.17 15.14
CA SER A 434 -25.81 -2.76 16.32
C SER A 434 -25.89 -1.23 16.38
N ASN A 435 -27.10 -0.67 16.43
CA ASN A 435 -27.34 0.77 16.45
C ASN A 435 -26.58 1.56 15.37
N SER A 436 -26.54 1.06 14.15
CA SER A 436 -25.65 1.55 13.12
C SER A 436 -26.32 1.65 11.76
N ASN A 437 -25.77 2.49 10.89
CA ASN A 437 -26.18 2.59 9.49
C ASN A 437 -25.07 2.02 8.59
N LEU A 438 -25.47 1.16 7.67
CA LEU A 438 -24.62 0.62 6.63
C LEU A 438 -25.13 1.06 5.25
N VAL A 439 -24.23 1.52 4.42
CA VAL A 439 -24.51 1.78 3.00
C VAL A 439 -23.51 0.97 2.18
N THR A 440 -24.01 0.13 1.28
CA THR A 440 -23.17 -0.72 0.42
C THR A 440 -23.42 -0.41 -1.05
N TYR A 441 -22.36 -0.47 -1.85
CA TYR A 441 -22.40 -0.31 -3.31
C TYR A 441 -21.49 -1.35 -3.97
N GLY A 442 -22.01 -2.12 -4.92
CA GLY A 442 -21.21 -3.08 -5.70
C GLY A 442 -20.55 -4.18 -4.88
N CYS A 443 -21.10 -4.53 -3.71
CA CYS A 443 -20.47 -5.47 -2.80
C CYS A 443 -20.83 -6.91 -3.09
N ARG A 444 -19.90 -7.82 -2.82
CA ARG A 444 -20.10 -9.27 -2.87
C ARG A 444 -19.85 -9.87 -1.49
N PHE A 445 -20.82 -10.65 -1.04
CA PHE A 445 -20.74 -11.40 0.20
C PHE A 445 -20.93 -12.89 -0.12
N ASP A 446 -19.91 -13.69 0.14
CA ASP A 446 -19.95 -15.14 0.02
C ASP A 446 -19.93 -15.74 1.41
N ASN A 447 -20.91 -16.56 1.72
CA ASN A 447 -20.98 -17.27 2.98
C ASN A 447 -20.70 -18.77 2.74
N ALA A 448 -19.68 -19.29 3.45
CA ALA A 448 -19.50 -20.72 3.59
C ALA A 448 -20.37 -21.24 4.75
N ASP A 449 -20.78 -22.44 4.67
CA ASP A 449 -21.46 -23.27 5.65
C ASP A 449 -22.01 -22.65 6.95
N GLY A 450 -23.15 -22.05 6.85
CA GLY A 450 -24.04 -22.11 8.02
C GLY A 450 -24.26 -20.83 8.78
N ASN A 451 -23.64 -19.72 8.44
CA ASN A 451 -23.78 -18.44 9.16
C ASN A 451 -24.49 -17.39 8.33
N GLN A 452 -24.87 -16.30 8.98
CA GLN A 452 -25.69 -15.25 8.39
C GLN A 452 -24.81 -14.25 7.65
N ASP A 453 -25.24 -13.78 6.50
CA ASP A 453 -24.48 -12.77 5.77
C ASP A 453 -24.48 -11.42 6.48
N ILE A 454 -25.65 -10.96 6.89
CA ILE A 454 -25.79 -9.68 7.55
C ILE A 454 -26.75 -9.82 8.73
N VAL A 455 -26.29 -9.49 9.93
CA VAL A 455 -27.10 -9.41 11.14
C VAL A 455 -27.29 -7.96 11.55
N VAL A 456 -28.53 -7.57 11.79
CA VAL A 456 -28.87 -6.17 12.17
C VAL A 456 -29.80 -6.18 13.37
N ASP A 457 -29.61 -5.21 14.25
CA ASP A 457 -30.57 -4.94 15.33
C ASP A 457 -31.68 -3.98 14.88
N ALA A 458 -32.64 -3.79 15.75
CA ALA A 458 -33.82 -2.96 15.50
C ALA A 458 -33.55 -1.48 15.23
N GLN A 459 -32.43 -0.98 15.69
CA GLN A 459 -32.05 0.44 15.57
C GLN A 459 -31.17 0.71 14.36
N SER A 460 -30.76 -0.34 13.67
CA SER A 460 -29.85 -0.22 12.53
C SER A 460 -30.57 -0.02 11.21
N THR A 461 -29.85 0.57 10.25
CA THR A 461 -30.34 0.79 8.89
C THR A 461 -29.33 0.25 7.88
N ILE A 462 -29.82 -0.49 6.89
CA ILE A 462 -29.02 -0.89 5.73
C ILE A 462 -29.61 -0.24 4.48
N VAL A 463 -28.73 0.36 3.67
CA VAL A 463 -29.01 0.76 2.30
C VAL A 463 -28.05 0.03 1.39
N ALA A 464 -28.56 -0.94 0.62
CA ALA A 464 -27.75 -1.82 -0.22
C ALA A 464 -28.05 -1.56 -1.71
N HIS A 465 -27.01 -1.24 -2.47
CA HIS A 465 -27.07 -1.02 -3.91
C HIS A 465 -26.11 -1.99 -4.61
N ASP A 466 -26.60 -2.67 -5.66
CA ASP A 466 -25.81 -3.57 -6.50
C ASP A 466 -25.02 -4.63 -5.69
N VAL A 467 -25.69 -5.25 -4.73
CA VAL A 467 -25.09 -6.24 -3.84
C VAL A 467 -25.31 -7.64 -4.36
N TYR A 468 -24.26 -8.43 -4.33
CA TYR A 468 -24.29 -9.85 -4.66
C TYR A 468 -24.09 -10.68 -3.40
N LEU A 469 -25.06 -11.56 -3.12
CA LEU A 469 -25.03 -12.46 -1.98
C LEU A 469 -24.99 -13.91 -2.50
N ASN A 470 -24.05 -14.69 -2.00
CA ASN A 470 -23.85 -16.07 -2.42
C ASN A 470 -23.83 -16.98 -1.18
N GLY A 471 -25.00 -17.51 -0.84
CA GLY A 471 -25.14 -18.50 0.21
C GLY A 471 -24.84 -19.90 -0.30
N SER A 472 -23.80 -20.56 0.19
CA SER A 472 -23.42 -21.91 -0.27
C SER A 472 -24.23 -23.02 0.37
N SER A 473 -24.82 -22.85 1.55
CA SER A 473 -25.47 -23.93 2.32
C SER A 473 -26.87 -23.64 2.83
N GLY A 474 -27.52 -22.64 2.24
CA GLY A 474 -28.92 -22.42 2.54
C GLY A 474 -29.21 -21.70 3.85
N LYS A 475 -28.32 -20.84 4.29
CA LYS A 475 -28.55 -19.97 5.43
C LYS A 475 -28.67 -18.50 5.04
N ASP A 476 -29.25 -17.75 5.92
CA ASP A 476 -29.89 -16.48 5.72
C ASP A 476 -28.94 -15.37 5.34
N VAL A 477 -29.36 -14.62 4.37
CA VAL A 477 -28.67 -13.51 3.79
C VAL A 477 -28.70 -12.28 4.71
N ILE A 478 -29.83 -11.98 5.29
CA ILE A 478 -29.97 -10.86 6.23
C ILE A 478 -30.87 -11.33 7.36
N VAL A 479 -30.39 -11.23 8.58
CA VAL A 479 -31.16 -11.59 9.77
C VAL A 479 -31.34 -10.36 10.64
N GLU A 480 -32.60 -10.07 10.91
CA GLU A 480 -32.98 -9.14 11.95
C GLU A 480 -32.80 -9.82 13.31
N SER A 481 -32.12 -9.17 14.25
CA SER A 481 -32.01 -9.68 15.61
C SER A 481 -33.41 -9.84 16.22
N VAL A 482 -33.66 -11.00 16.77
CA VAL A 482 -34.98 -11.53 17.16
C VAL A 482 -35.69 -10.71 18.25
N ALA A 483 -35.05 -9.72 18.80
CA ALA A 483 -35.53 -8.98 19.94
C ALA A 483 -36.44 -7.80 19.59
N SER A 484 -37.29 -7.94 18.60
CA SER A 484 -38.55 -7.20 18.62
C SER A 484 -38.81 -5.94 17.80
N GLN A 485 -37.92 -5.37 17.06
CA GLN A 485 -38.28 -4.17 16.25
C GLN A 485 -37.52 -4.00 14.94
N SER A 486 -38.13 -3.38 13.99
CA SER A 486 -37.82 -3.34 12.57
C SER A 486 -36.57 -2.53 12.19
N ALA A 487 -35.48 -3.19 11.89
CA ALA A 487 -34.38 -2.57 11.11
C ALA A 487 -34.91 -1.98 9.80
N THR A 488 -34.39 -0.84 9.36
CA THR A 488 -34.72 -0.28 8.06
C THR A 488 -33.77 -0.82 7.00
N ILE A 489 -34.32 -1.56 6.05
CA ILE A 489 -33.53 -2.14 4.96
C ILE A 489 -34.08 -1.62 3.63
N ALA A 490 -33.24 -0.93 2.88
CA ALA A 490 -33.56 -0.48 1.52
C ALA A 490 -32.53 -1.08 0.53
N THR A 491 -33.03 -1.74 -0.50
CA THR A 491 -32.19 -2.40 -1.50
C THR A 491 -32.55 -1.97 -2.91
N THR A 492 -31.52 -1.88 -3.78
CA THR A 492 -31.68 -1.78 -5.22
C THR A 492 -30.68 -2.72 -5.90
N ASN A 493 -31.14 -3.46 -6.93
CA ASN A 493 -30.32 -4.39 -7.70
C ASN A 493 -29.57 -5.43 -6.82
N LEU A 494 -30.29 -6.09 -5.91
CA LEU A 494 -29.74 -7.18 -5.14
C LEU A 494 -29.76 -8.45 -5.97
N SER A 495 -28.63 -9.08 -6.16
CA SER A 495 -28.48 -10.35 -6.85
C SER A 495 -28.20 -11.46 -5.84
N LEU A 496 -29.02 -12.51 -5.88
CA LEU A 496 -28.87 -13.69 -5.05
C LEU A 496 -28.43 -14.88 -5.91
N ARG A 497 -27.41 -15.61 -5.46
CA ARG A 497 -27.00 -16.90 -6.04
C ARG A 497 -26.79 -17.93 -4.95
N GLY A 498 -27.00 -19.19 -5.32
CA GLY A 498 -26.81 -20.35 -4.44
C GLY A 498 -28.12 -20.98 -3.98
N ASN A 499 -28.02 -22.07 -3.22
CA ASN A 499 -29.16 -22.74 -2.60
C ASN A 499 -29.58 -21.95 -1.35
N LEU A 500 -30.30 -20.88 -1.58
CA LEU A 500 -30.89 -20.12 -0.48
C LEU A 500 -32.03 -20.93 0.11
N THR A 501 -31.72 -21.79 1.08
CA THR A 501 -32.75 -22.51 1.85
C THR A 501 -33.32 -21.65 2.97
N ARG A 502 -32.69 -20.52 3.27
CA ARG A 502 -33.13 -19.61 4.32
C ARG A 502 -32.74 -18.17 3.91
N GLY A 503 -33.62 -17.42 3.33
CA GLY A 503 -33.40 -16.03 3.03
C GLY A 503 -34.43 -15.14 3.68
N ARG A 504 -34.05 -14.03 4.29
CA ARG A 504 -34.98 -13.12 4.88
C ARG A 504 -34.60 -11.66 4.83
N VAL A 505 -35.57 -10.88 4.46
CA VAL A 505 -35.60 -9.45 4.78
C VAL A 505 -36.94 -9.10 5.34
N PHE A 506 -36.96 -8.47 6.47
CA PHE A 506 -38.18 -7.92 7.01
C PHE A 506 -38.05 -6.47 7.37
N ASN A 507 -38.76 -5.66 6.63
CA ASN A 507 -39.33 -4.44 7.13
C ASN A 507 -40.62 -4.15 6.38
N THR A 508 -41.72 -4.22 7.05
CA THR A 508 -42.95 -3.63 6.57
C THR A 508 -42.88 -2.14 6.83
N PRO A 509 -43.09 -1.26 5.82
CA PRO A 509 -43.23 0.16 6.08
C PRO A 509 -44.22 0.37 7.21
N THR A 510 -43.82 1.05 8.24
CA THR A 510 -44.69 1.45 9.34
C THR A 510 -45.90 2.17 8.76
N GLY A 511 -47.07 1.58 8.92
CA GLY A 511 -48.35 2.16 8.51
C GLY A 511 -49.13 1.43 7.44
N ASN A 512 -48.51 0.64 6.57
CA ASN A 512 -49.22 -0.03 5.46
C ASN A 512 -49.39 -1.54 5.63
N LYS A 513 -48.91 -2.10 6.72
CA LYS A 513 -49.04 -3.54 6.99
C LYS A 513 -50.45 -3.90 7.39
N LEU A 514 -51.14 -4.64 6.58
CA LEU A 514 -52.47 -5.13 6.90
C LEU A 514 -52.43 -6.41 7.75
N LYS A 515 -51.50 -7.29 7.43
CA LYS A 515 -51.37 -8.57 8.09
C LYS A 515 -49.96 -9.12 7.99
N ALA A 516 -49.49 -9.73 9.08
CA ALA A 516 -48.31 -10.60 9.03
C ALA A 516 -48.50 -11.73 10.06
N ILE A 517 -48.06 -12.90 9.69
CA ILE A 517 -48.10 -14.09 10.51
C ILE A 517 -46.71 -14.71 10.48
N THR A 518 -46.08 -14.83 11.64
CA THR A 518 -44.87 -15.59 11.81
C THR A 518 -45.28 -16.96 12.33
N PHE A 519 -45.09 -17.98 11.54
CA PHE A 519 -45.37 -19.35 11.91
C PHE A 519 -44.30 -19.85 12.89
N GLY A 520 -44.69 -20.80 13.73
CA GLY A 520 -43.81 -21.31 14.78
C GLY A 520 -43.99 -20.63 16.13
N SER A 521 -44.76 -19.52 16.18
CA SER A 521 -45.19 -18.88 17.41
C SER A 521 -46.71 -18.78 17.46
N GLY A 522 -47.32 -19.51 18.36
CA GLY A 522 -48.79 -19.54 18.55
C GLY A 522 -49.49 -20.69 17.83
N SER A 523 -50.81 -20.81 18.06
CA SER A 523 -51.65 -21.84 17.45
C SER A 523 -52.21 -21.31 16.13
N HIS A 524 -51.79 -21.91 15.03
CA HIS A 524 -52.30 -21.63 13.69
C HIS A 524 -53.06 -22.85 13.17
N ASN A 525 -54.20 -22.65 12.54
CA ASN A 525 -54.99 -23.70 11.92
C ASN A 525 -55.61 -23.27 10.59
N PHE A 526 -55.81 -24.25 9.74
CA PHE A 526 -56.58 -24.14 8.53
C PHE A 526 -57.97 -24.76 8.76
N SER A 527 -58.98 -24.14 8.18
CA SER A 527 -60.36 -24.61 8.24
C SER A 527 -60.97 -24.65 6.81
N GLY A 528 -62.00 -25.45 6.60
CA GLY A 528 -62.65 -25.63 5.30
C GLY A 528 -63.19 -27.02 5.14
N SER A 529 -62.55 -27.89 4.36
CA SER A 529 -62.89 -29.31 4.23
C SER A 529 -62.65 -30.12 5.56
N GLY A 530 -62.20 -29.45 6.57
CA GLY A 530 -61.89 -29.92 7.93
C GLY A 530 -61.03 -28.90 8.64
N THR A 531 -60.69 -29.15 9.91
CA THR A 531 -59.75 -28.36 10.66
C THR A 531 -58.39 -29.06 10.69
N VAL A 532 -57.36 -28.33 10.20
CA VAL A 532 -55.98 -28.83 10.24
C VAL A 532 -55.19 -27.94 11.19
N ASN A 533 -54.77 -28.50 12.30
CA ASN A 533 -53.97 -27.82 13.29
C ASN A 533 -52.49 -27.90 12.93
N GLY A 534 -51.80 -26.78 13.09
CA GLY A 534 -50.37 -26.71 12.89
C GLY A 534 -49.59 -27.22 14.10
N SER A 535 -48.49 -27.88 13.83
CA SER A 535 -47.51 -28.27 14.86
C SER A 535 -46.21 -27.47 14.68
N THR A 536 -45.65 -27.00 15.77
CA THR A 536 -44.36 -26.30 15.72
C THR A 536 -43.23 -27.32 15.52
N VAL A 537 -42.40 -27.09 14.53
CA VAL A 537 -41.22 -27.91 14.21
C VAL A 537 -39.95 -27.07 14.16
N SER A 538 -38.82 -27.71 14.42
CA SER A 538 -37.52 -27.04 14.54
C SER A 538 -36.79 -26.78 13.21
N ASP A 539 -37.52 -26.50 12.15
CA ASP A 539 -36.94 -26.27 10.80
C ASP A 539 -37.60 -25.06 10.16
N GLY A 540 -37.45 -23.92 10.81
CA GLY A 540 -37.95 -22.64 10.30
C GLY A 540 -37.01 -22.01 9.29
N LEU A 541 -37.56 -21.35 8.29
CA LEU A 541 -36.76 -20.61 7.31
C LEU A 541 -36.04 -19.39 7.93
N HIS A 542 -36.67 -18.74 8.89
CA HIS A 542 -36.22 -17.47 9.45
C HIS A 542 -36.20 -17.45 10.99
N ALA A 543 -36.78 -18.44 11.57
CA ALA A 543 -36.78 -18.67 13.01
C ALA A 543 -36.34 -20.10 13.27
N ALA A 544 -35.91 -20.37 14.47
CA ALA A 544 -35.56 -21.74 14.85
C ALA A 544 -36.73 -22.74 14.63
N THR A 545 -37.94 -22.23 14.51
CA THR A 545 -39.17 -23.01 14.34
C THR A 545 -40.06 -22.50 13.22
N CYS A 546 -40.81 -23.40 12.61
CA CYS A 546 -41.91 -23.10 11.71
C CYS A 546 -43.15 -23.91 12.09
N THR A 547 -44.27 -23.70 11.39
CA THR A 547 -45.45 -24.52 11.62
C THR A 547 -45.66 -25.51 10.47
N GLU A 548 -45.75 -26.76 10.80
CA GLU A 548 -46.06 -27.87 9.89
C GLU A 548 -47.54 -28.20 9.95
N PHE A 549 -48.14 -28.38 8.78
CA PHE A 549 -49.53 -28.77 8.62
C PHE A 549 -49.62 -30.03 7.79
N SER A 550 -50.37 -31.01 8.30
CA SER A 550 -50.68 -32.24 7.60
C SER A 550 -52.13 -32.16 7.09
N PHE A 551 -52.29 -31.96 5.81
CA PHE A 551 -53.59 -31.87 5.14
C PHE A 551 -54.05 -33.25 4.72
N PRO A 552 -55.19 -33.76 5.26
CA PRO A 552 -55.68 -35.08 4.90
C PRO A 552 -56.44 -35.04 3.53
N GLY A 553 -56.10 -35.97 2.63
CA GLY A 553 -56.85 -36.21 1.41
C GLY A 553 -57.07 -35.00 0.51
N SER A 554 -58.14 -35.04 -0.27
CA SER A 554 -58.54 -33.90 -1.14
C SER A 554 -59.40 -32.90 -0.37
N GLY A 555 -59.08 -31.61 -0.49
CA GLY A 555 -59.85 -30.56 0.18
C GLY A 555 -59.34 -29.17 -0.12
N LEU A 556 -60.17 -28.18 0.21
CA LEU A 556 -59.81 -26.79 0.19
C LEU A 556 -59.79 -26.28 1.65
N TYR A 557 -58.69 -25.75 2.05
CA TYR A 557 -58.45 -25.25 3.40
C TYR A 557 -58.04 -23.79 3.38
N GLU A 558 -58.60 -22.99 4.27
CA GLU A 558 -58.29 -21.58 4.42
C GLU A 558 -57.70 -21.31 5.79
N MET A 559 -56.61 -20.59 5.86
CA MET A 559 -56.09 -20.07 7.12
C MET A 559 -56.91 -18.84 7.54
N VAL A 560 -57.81 -19.01 8.49
CA VAL A 560 -58.68 -17.92 8.96
C VAL A 560 -57.90 -16.74 9.51
N ALA A 561 -56.79 -16.99 10.18
CA ALA A 561 -55.91 -15.99 10.72
C ALA A 561 -55.28 -15.08 9.64
N SER A 562 -55.16 -15.56 8.38
CA SER A 562 -54.60 -14.78 7.27
C SER A 562 -55.62 -13.85 6.60
N ARG A 563 -56.89 -13.96 6.90
CA ARG A 563 -57.93 -13.11 6.29
C ARG A 563 -57.66 -11.63 6.45
N THR A 564 -57.73 -10.92 5.33
CA THR A 564 -57.48 -9.48 5.28
C THR A 564 -58.45 -8.84 4.29
N THR A 565 -59.07 -7.71 4.68
CA THR A 565 -59.93 -6.94 3.82
C THR A 565 -59.14 -6.04 2.87
N LEU A 566 -59.48 -6.13 1.59
CA LEU A 566 -58.88 -5.28 0.57
C LEU A 566 -59.81 -4.10 0.23
N THR A 567 -59.21 -2.96 -0.07
CA THR A 567 -59.88 -1.78 -0.57
C THR A 567 -59.70 -1.63 -2.08
N SER A 568 -60.82 -1.45 -2.82
CA SER A 568 -60.77 -1.25 -4.27
C SER A 568 -59.85 -0.08 -4.65
N GLY A 569 -59.10 -0.27 -5.71
CA GLY A 569 -58.16 0.73 -6.22
C GLY A 569 -56.81 0.82 -5.54
N ARG A 570 -56.62 0.15 -4.39
CA ARG A 570 -55.33 0.08 -3.68
C ARG A 570 -54.45 -1.01 -4.27
N TRP A 571 -53.13 -0.82 -4.08
CA TRP A 571 -52.12 -1.81 -4.47
C TRP A 571 -51.72 -2.62 -3.28
N TYR A 572 -51.48 -3.90 -3.50
CA TYR A 572 -51.12 -4.86 -2.47
C TYR A 572 -49.87 -5.62 -2.86
N VAL A 573 -49.03 -5.86 -1.90
CA VAL A 573 -47.91 -6.80 -1.98
C VAL A 573 -48.13 -7.86 -0.94
N TRP A 574 -48.00 -9.10 -1.34
CA TRP A 574 -48.10 -10.22 -0.42
C TRP A 574 -46.92 -11.15 -0.59
N GLY A 575 -46.61 -11.91 0.44
CA GLY A 575 -45.58 -12.94 0.41
C GLY A 575 -45.86 -14.08 1.38
N VAL A 576 -45.41 -15.25 1.01
CA VAL A 576 -45.48 -16.45 1.86
C VAL A 576 -44.24 -17.33 1.64
N ASN A 577 -43.73 -17.86 2.74
CA ASN A 577 -42.64 -18.83 2.72
C ASN A 577 -43.21 -20.22 3.02
N SER A 578 -43.04 -21.15 2.09
CA SER A 578 -43.60 -22.49 2.19
C SER A 578 -42.61 -23.56 1.76
N ARG A 579 -42.72 -24.75 2.34
CA ARG A 579 -41.96 -25.95 1.97
C ARG A 579 -42.86 -27.16 1.96
N LEU A 580 -42.98 -27.81 0.84
CA LEU A 580 -43.68 -29.07 0.73
C LEU A 580 -42.81 -30.20 1.26
N GLN A 581 -43.27 -30.89 2.29
CA GLN A 581 -42.56 -32.04 2.87
C GLN A 581 -42.92 -33.33 2.16
N SER A 582 -44.19 -33.50 1.84
CA SER A 582 -44.68 -34.68 1.12
C SER A 582 -46.03 -34.42 0.48
N GLY A 583 -46.42 -35.24 -0.50
CA GLY A 583 -47.70 -35.15 -1.21
C GLY A 583 -47.74 -34.09 -2.31
N THR A 584 -48.92 -33.67 -2.70
CA THR A 584 -49.17 -32.60 -3.68
C THR A 584 -50.20 -31.62 -3.12
N ALA A 585 -49.88 -30.33 -3.25
CA ALA A 585 -50.81 -29.27 -2.86
C ALA A 585 -50.60 -28.04 -3.70
N ASP A 586 -51.68 -27.34 -3.99
CA ASP A 586 -51.68 -25.99 -4.56
C ASP A 586 -51.93 -25.02 -3.40
N VAL A 587 -51.03 -24.09 -3.24
CA VAL A 587 -51.15 -22.98 -2.30
C VAL A 587 -51.49 -21.70 -3.07
N SER A 588 -52.43 -20.93 -2.56
CA SER A 588 -52.86 -19.70 -3.21
C SER A 588 -53.25 -18.64 -2.21
N ILE A 589 -53.16 -17.39 -2.64
CA ILE A 589 -53.74 -16.26 -1.93
C ILE A 589 -54.93 -15.80 -2.76
N THR A 590 -56.09 -16.25 -2.36
CA THR A 590 -57.31 -16.01 -3.09
C THR A 590 -58.48 -15.67 -2.17
N SER A 591 -59.39 -14.91 -2.69
CA SER A 591 -60.83 -14.91 -2.38
C SER A 591 -61.44 -14.12 -3.50
N GLY A 592 -62.53 -14.39 -4.05
CA GLY A 592 -63.22 -13.58 -5.09
C GLY A 592 -62.38 -12.60 -5.96
N ILE A 593 -61.15 -12.28 -5.52
CA ILE A 593 -60.11 -11.52 -6.21
C ILE A 593 -58.85 -12.40 -6.20
N THR A 594 -58.49 -12.99 -7.35
CA THR A 594 -57.30 -13.84 -7.49
C THR A 594 -56.05 -13.00 -7.31
N MET A 595 -55.28 -13.26 -6.30
CA MET A 595 -54.04 -12.55 -6.02
C MET A 595 -52.77 -13.29 -6.52
N GLY A 596 -52.89 -14.60 -6.74
CA GLY A 596 -51.80 -15.39 -7.32
C GLY A 596 -51.61 -16.76 -6.66
N SER A 597 -50.89 -17.64 -7.35
CA SER A 597 -50.51 -18.96 -6.84
C SER A 597 -49.20 -18.92 -6.08
N VAL A 598 -49.10 -19.70 -5.06
CA VAL A 598 -47.89 -19.92 -4.28
C VAL A 598 -47.21 -21.17 -4.81
N TYR A 599 -45.95 -21.03 -5.17
CA TYR A 599 -45.18 -22.20 -5.59
C TYR A 599 -44.71 -22.97 -4.37
N THR A 600 -44.81 -24.27 -4.41
CA THR A 600 -44.28 -25.19 -3.43
C THR A 600 -43.37 -26.20 -4.09
N LYS A 601 -42.25 -26.54 -3.42
CA LYS A 601 -41.31 -27.55 -3.90
C LYS A 601 -40.99 -28.53 -2.78
N SER A 602 -40.93 -29.80 -3.16
CA SER A 602 -40.63 -30.87 -2.20
C SER A 602 -39.21 -30.73 -1.67
N GLY A 603 -39.10 -30.65 -0.35
CA GLY A 603 -37.83 -30.60 0.33
C GLY A 603 -37.15 -29.24 0.37
N GLU A 604 -37.64 -28.24 -0.34
CA GLU A 604 -37.03 -26.91 -0.41
C GLU A 604 -37.96 -25.81 0.08
N TRP A 605 -37.40 -24.77 0.71
CA TRP A 605 -38.12 -23.56 1.05
C TRP A 605 -38.27 -22.68 -0.19
N ILE A 606 -39.49 -22.25 -0.47
CA ILE A 606 -39.81 -21.33 -1.54
C ILE A 606 -40.48 -20.10 -0.95
N SER A 607 -39.92 -18.93 -1.32
CA SER A 607 -40.54 -17.65 -1.03
C SER A 607 -41.32 -17.19 -2.26
N THR A 608 -42.62 -17.05 -2.13
CA THR A 608 -43.47 -16.56 -3.19
C THR A 608 -44.03 -15.20 -2.88
N PHE A 609 -43.90 -14.28 -3.80
CA PHE A 609 -44.39 -12.91 -3.69
C PHE A 609 -45.30 -12.55 -4.85
N GLY A 610 -46.25 -11.67 -4.58
CA GLY A 610 -47.11 -11.13 -5.62
C GLY A 610 -47.43 -9.67 -5.39
N VAL A 611 -47.66 -8.95 -6.48
CA VAL A 611 -48.10 -7.57 -6.50
C VAL A 611 -49.38 -7.46 -7.33
N GLY A 612 -50.41 -6.84 -6.78
CA GLY A 612 -51.66 -6.69 -7.48
C GLY A 612 -52.45 -5.46 -7.05
N LYS A 613 -53.31 -4.96 -7.94
CA LYS A 613 -54.28 -3.91 -7.64
C LYS A 613 -55.63 -4.55 -7.35
N ALA A 614 -56.25 -4.22 -6.23
CA ALA A 614 -57.60 -4.68 -5.95
C ALA A 614 -58.62 -3.99 -6.90
N SER A 615 -59.36 -4.76 -7.67
CA SER A 615 -60.40 -4.27 -8.57
C SER A 615 -61.72 -3.99 -7.84
N ALA A 616 -61.92 -4.60 -6.67
CA ALA A 616 -63.11 -4.44 -5.84
C ALA A 616 -62.73 -4.58 -4.37
N ASN A 617 -63.60 -4.15 -3.48
CA ASN A 617 -63.50 -4.50 -2.06
C ASN A 617 -63.73 -5.99 -1.86
N GLY A 618 -62.96 -6.63 -1.01
CA GLY A 618 -63.07 -8.07 -0.79
C GLY A 618 -62.17 -8.54 0.35
N THR A 619 -62.19 -9.81 0.59
CA THR A 619 -61.34 -10.45 1.61
C THR A 619 -60.43 -11.44 0.92
N VAL A 620 -59.17 -11.45 1.25
CA VAL A 620 -58.17 -12.43 0.79
C VAL A 620 -57.63 -13.23 1.99
N GLY A 621 -57.14 -14.41 1.72
CA GLY A 621 -56.48 -15.26 2.71
C GLY A 621 -55.55 -16.28 2.07
N LEU A 622 -54.79 -16.99 2.87
CA LEU A 622 -53.92 -18.08 2.44
C LEU A 622 -54.74 -19.38 2.37
N TYR A 623 -54.79 -19.99 1.19
CA TYR A 623 -55.51 -21.20 0.87
C TYR A 623 -54.55 -22.32 0.50
N VAL A 624 -54.89 -23.54 0.92
CA VAL A 624 -54.23 -24.76 0.48
C VAL A 624 -55.32 -25.68 -0.14
N SER A 625 -55.10 -26.08 -1.38
CA SER A 625 -55.88 -27.05 -2.06
C SER A 625 -55.08 -28.32 -2.27
N THR A 626 -55.51 -29.39 -1.70
CA THR A 626 -54.93 -30.72 -1.89
C THR A 626 -55.72 -31.51 -2.90
N GLY A 627 -55.09 -31.79 -4.08
CA GLY A 627 -55.68 -32.60 -5.13
C GLY A 627 -55.27 -34.07 -5.04
N GLY A 628 -56.16 -34.98 -5.45
CA GLY A 628 -55.76 -36.32 -5.81
C GLY A 628 -55.60 -37.37 -4.68
N GLY A 629 -56.10 -37.16 -3.50
CA GLY A 629 -56.35 -38.26 -2.56
C GLY A 629 -55.24 -38.68 -1.61
N SER A 630 -54.02 -38.16 -1.74
CA SER A 630 -52.89 -38.63 -0.92
C SER A 630 -52.49 -37.67 0.24
N GLY A 631 -53.20 -36.57 0.41
CA GLY A 631 -52.82 -35.57 1.42
C GLY A 631 -51.49 -34.87 1.14
N ALA A 632 -51.20 -33.84 1.90
CA ALA A 632 -49.93 -33.09 1.78
C ALA A 632 -49.42 -32.65 3.17
N VAL A 633 -48.14 -32.61 3.33
CA VAL A 633 -47.48 -32.01 4.50
C VAL A 633 -46.73 -30.78 4.03
N ILE A 634 -47.11 -29.63 4.57
CA ILE A 634 -46.54 -28.32 4.18
C ILE A 634 -46.08 -27.60 5.44
N ARG A 635 -44.90 -27.02 5.37
CA ARG A 635 -44.37 -26.08 6.37
C ARG A 635 -44.55 -24.65 5.88
N PHE A 636 -44.98 -23.79 6.78
CA PHE A 636 -45.01 -22.35 6.56
C PHE A 636 -44.17 -21.64 7.62
N SER A 637 -43.32 -20.68 7.15
CA SER A 637 -42.54 -19.87 8.05
C SER A 637 -43.18 -18.50 8.27
N ASP A 638 -43.54 -17.83 7.22
CA ASP A 638 -44.06 -16.46 7.26
C ASP A 638 -45.11 -16.23 6.19
N PHE A 639 -46.03 -15.31 6.51
CA PHE A 639 -46.98 -14.74 5.57
C PHE A 639 -47.18 -13.27 5.87
N PHE A 640 -47.26 -12.47 4.83
CA PHE A 640 -47.64 -11.06 4.97
C PHE A 640 -48.49 -10.56 3.81
N ILE A 641 -49.24 -9.50 4.06
CA ILE A 641 -49.88 -8.66 3.06
C ILE A 641 -49.79 -7.19 3.49
N ALA A 642 -49.40 -6.30 2.56
CA ALA A 642 -49.25 -4.87 2.81
C ALA A 642 -49.96 -4.07 1.74
N GLU A 643 -50.56 -2.92 2.10
CA GLU A 643 -51.30 -2.01 1.24
C GLU A 643 -50.45 -0.80 0.86
N PHE A 644 -50.61 -0.35 -0.41
CA PHE A 644 -49.96 0.83 -0.95
C PHE A 644 -50.95 1.70 -1.74
N THR A 645 -50.70 3.00 -1.74
CA THR A 645 -51.57 3.95 -2.45
C THR A 645 -51.23 4.00 -3.96
N THR A 646 -49.97 3.73 -4.32
CA THR A 646 -49.49 3.79 -5.71
C THR A 646 -48.80 2.49 -6.13
N GLN A 647 -48.82 2.24 -7.44
CA GLN A 647 -48.08 1.13 -8.04
C GLN A 647 -46.59 1.21 -7.78
N ALA A 648 -46.03 2.41 -7.90
CA ALA A 648 -44.60 2.62 -7.72
C ALA A 648 -44.13 2.24 -6.30
N GLN A 649 -44.90 2.59 -5.25
CA GLN A 649 -44.62 2.18 -3.88
C GLN A 649 -44.71 0.67 -3.71
N ALA A 650 -45.74 0.04 -4.27
CA ALA A 650 -45.91 -1.41 -4.20
C ALA A 650 -44.78 -2.16 -4.90
N LEU A 651 -44.41 -1.71 -6.12
CA LEU A 651 -43.31 -2.31 -6.87
C LEU A 651 -41.95 -2.09 -6.18
N ALA A 652 -41.70 -0.90 -5.65
CA ALA A 652 -40.47 -0.63 -4.90
C ALA A 652 -40.35 -1.58 -3.70
N PHE A 653 -41.45 -1.73 -2.94
CA PHE A 653 -41.50 -2.66 -1.82
C PHE A 653 -41.33 -4.11 -2.27
N ALA A 654 -42.07 -4.55 -3.31
CA ALA A 654 -41.98 -5.91 -3.83
C ALA A 654 -40.55 -6.21 -4.34
N ASN A 655 -39.93 -5.28 -5.07
CA ASN A 655 -38.57 -5.44 -5.55
C ASN A 655 -37.56 -5.56 -4.39
N SER A 656 -37.73 -4.75 -3.34
CA SER A 656 -36.91 -4.90 -2.15
C SER A 656 -37.07 -6.24 -1.45
N ARG A 657 -38.22 -6.89 -1.59
CA ARG A 657 -38.48 -8.23 -1.04
C ARG A 657 -38.06 -9.35 -1.97
N MET A 658 -38.40 -9.25 -3.25
CA MET A 658 -38.03 -10.25 -4.26
C MET A 658 -36.52 -10.33 -4.50
N SER A 659 -35.81 -9.22 -4.36
CA SER A 659 -34.35 -9.20 -4.48
C SER A 659 -33.63 -9.80 -3.26
N LEU A 660 -34.37 -10.14 -2.21
CA LEU A 660 -33.88 -10.75 -0.99
C LEU A 660 -34.49 -12.12 -0.73
N ALA A 661 -35.35 -12.60 -1.61
CA ALA A 661 -35.92 -13.94 -1.63
C ALA A 661 -35.09 -14.82 -2.59
#